data_ed6ed6b57568618a1b718e7bae127747
#
_entry.id   ed6ed6b57568618a1b718e7bae127747
#
_cell.length_a   1.000
_cell.length_b   1.000
_cell.length_c   1.000
_cell.angle_alpha   90.00
_cell.angle_beta   90.00
_cell.angle_gamma   90.00
#
_symmetry.space_group_name_H-M   'P 1'
#
loop_
_entity.id
_entity.type
_entity.pdbx_description
1 polymer ?
#
loop_
_entity_poly.entity_id
_entity_poly.type
_entity_poly.pdbx_seq_one_letter_code
_entity_poly.pdbx_strand_id
1 'polypeptide(L)'
;MSEPSKHAVQCSRSLMFAADDEDRLPLLPRARRLGRSGLYEAATITVAAAALAVSVFPAQAQFASLTAFGDSYADTGAAPGGAFRILGTVLDIPGVYPCVAPLASCRFTGSTNFNDTLQSLSGLPGLTNYAIGGARTDNSNTIGLLGTDFGFPYQLQQLALNGTRFGERDLVTLSIGGNDESYMTSSDTLATVNARATLAAHNAVYGGIAVDGFVTGGVQQLVAAGARNIAWLGSGNSKYFPQPEPVGVALTTAQRDAWAATYLYETQVALRPLAQAGIRIFMLDFGILQARVAADPGRYGFSGTQCEAGPIGEGVPLNVAGCFYENSVHPTGAAMAVIGAYMANQIDAPTTVMPQGSIATGVAATFVDSVFGRLDAYRTFQNYGVGSAIAETFAGTNAMATTTPVAVAPQSRWSVFVDASYPSGSTDREFYAAGADWQAVGGTLGVEVRLDPRVRLGAVLGYSEPEVDLDVQNTRNHIQAYQIAGYGSFTDVNWFADALFAYGRQDFSLDRSGVIDVVHGSTSAETLAVAAKGGYLVDVGPVRAGPIAGIAYTRAVIDAYTETGDSLLTMRVDQQSLDTLTGSAGLQVRVPVLLSSGLYSPFLNVTAEHDFLGSGRTLTTTQVTTPLLPVLTPVPEDDRTYGKVAVGVAAVLTGNVSANVTAATTFARDGGNDIMVSGGIKVAF
;
A
#
# COMPACT_ATOMS: atom_id res chain seq x y z
N MET A 1 -57.67 31.74 -26.58
CA MET A 1 -57.09 33.09 -26.62
C MET A 1 -56.39 33.26 -25.30
N SER A 2 -55.21 33.24 -25.31
CA SER A 2 -53.93 33.80 -25.56
C SER A 2 -52.80 32.92 -25.04
N GLU A 3 -51.76 32.84 -25.84
CA GLU A 3 -50.56 32.01 -25.72
C GLU A 3 -49.60 32.36 -24.56
N PRO A 4 -48.67 31.45 -24.28
CA PRO A 4 -47.70 31.55 -23.22
C PRO A 4 -46.35 32.11 -23.69
N SER A 5 -45.63 32.77 -22.80
CA SER A 5 -44.27 33.24 -23.04
C SER A 5 -43.25 32.19 -22.61
N LYS A 6 -42.33 31.90 -23.52
CA LYS A 6 -41.11 31.08 -23.39
C LYS A 6 -40.05 31.83 -22.58
N HIS A 7 -39.41 31.17 -21.63
CA HIS A 7 -38.02 31.42 -21.30
C HIS A 7 -37.27 30.10 -21.14
N ALA A 8 -36.50 29.78 -22.17
CA ALA A 8 -35.47 28.77 -22.15
C ALA A 8 -34.19 29.39 -21.58
N VAL A 9 -33.59 28.74 -20.60
CA VAL A 9 -32.21 28.99 -20.25
C VAL A 9 -31.41 27.75 -20.64
N GLN A 10 -30.60 27.90 -21.67
CA GLN A 10 -29.56 26.96 -22.10
C GLN A 10 -28.43 26.95 -21.12
N CYS A 11 -27.98 25.76 -20.72
CA CYS A 11 -26.63 25.54 -20.26
C CYS A 11 -26.18 24.15 -20.73
N SER A 12 -25.52 24.11 -21.85
CA SER A 12 -24.71 22.97 -22.30
C SER A 12 -23.65 23.46 -23.28
N ARG A 13 -22.39 23.09 -23.01
CA ARG A 13 -21.35 22.83 -24.02
C ARG A 13 -20.05 22.56 -23.25
N SER A 14 -19.64 21.31 -23.10
CA SER A 14 -18.87 20.56 -24.10
C SER A 14 -17.54 21.24 -24.45
N LEU A 15 -16.46 20.77 -23.88
CA LEU A 15 -15.10 20.97 -24.36
C LEU A 15 -14.78 19.85 -25.36
N MET A 16 -14.82 20.17 -26.65
CA MET A 16 -14.22 19.42 -27.73
C MET A 16 -12.76 19.88 -27.87
N PHE A 17 -11.86 18.93 -27.86
CA PHE A 17 -10.49 19.11 -28.36
C PHE A 17 -10.52 19.25 -29.87
N ALA A 18 -9.98 20.33 -30.41
CA ALA A 18 -9.58 20.48 -31.80
C ALA A 18 -8.09 20.16 -31.93
N ALA A 19 -7.76 19.17 -32.74
CA ALA A 19 -6.45 18.98 -33.32
C ALA A 19 -6.30 19.94 -34.49
N ASP A 20 -5.12 20.47 -34.64
CA ASP A 20 -4.38 20.90 -35.82
C ASP A 20 -3.62 22.20 -35.55
N ASP A 21 -2.32 22.09 -35.49
CA ASP A 21 -1.38 22.92 -36.20
C ASP A 21 0.02 22.28 -36.18
N GLU A 22 0.38 21.69 -37.29
CA GLU A 22 1.77 21.36 -37.64
C GLU A 22 2.53 22.64 -38.00
N ASP A 23 3.84 22.57 -37.90
CA ASP A 23 4.86 23.50 -38.33
C ASP A 23 5.29 24.63 -37.40
N ARG A 24 6.40 24.32 -36.69
CA ARG A 24 7.65 25.11 -36.71
C ARG A 24 8.71 24.54 -35.75
N LEU A 25 9.59 23.72 -36.28
CA LEU A 25 10.88 23.42 -35.66
C LEU A 25 11.83 24.64 -35.80
N PRO A 26 12.48 25.10 -34.73
CA PRO A 26 13.59 26.05 -34.85
C PRO A 26 14.87 25.32 -35.27
N LEU A 27 15.50 25.87 -36.30
CA LEU A 27 16.75 25.49 -36.89
C LEU A 27 17.89 25.33 -35.89
N LEU A 28 18.53 24.19 -35.85
CA LEU A 28 19.80 23.92 -35.17
C LEU A 28 20.93 24.76 -35.82
N PRO A 29 21.84 25.38 -35.05
CA PRO A 29 23.01 26.04 -35.57
C PRO A 29 24.05 25.02 -36.10
N ARG A 30 24.60 25.31 -37.29
CA ARG A 30 25.63 24.55 -37.99
C ARG A 30 26.81 24.20 -37.06
N ALA A 31 27.11 22.90 -36.95
CA ALA A 31 28.30 22.38 -36.31
C ALA A 31 29.58 22.91 -37.01
N ARG A 32 30.40 23.68 -36.28
CA ARG A 32 31.79 23.95 -36.65
C ARG A 32 32.60 22.66 -36.44
N ARG A 33 33.40 22.27 -37.44
CA ARG A 33 34.38 21.17 -37.36
C ARG A 33 35.36 21.48 -36.22
N LEU A 34 35.34 20.70 -35.17
CA LEU A 34 36.36 20.65 -34.13
C LEU A 34 37.39 19.58 -34.51
N GLY A 35 38.65 19.93 -34.32
CA GLY A 35 39.80 19.12 -34.69
C GLY A 35 39.95 17.84 -33.86
N ARG A 36 40.81 16.94 -34.30
CA ARG A 36 41.07 15.56 -33.80
C ARG A 36 41.49 15.41 -32.31
N SER A 37 41.47 16.44 -31.49
CA SER A 37 41.79 16.39 -30.06
C SER A 37 40.56 16.28 -29.13
N GLY A 38 39.33 16.29 -29.65
CA GLY A 38 38.09 16.28 -28.86
C GLY A 38 37.42 14.91 -28.70
N LEU A 39 38.03 13.82 -29.13
CA LEU A 39 37.39 12.49 -29.12
C LEU A 39 37.46 11.72 -27.77
N TYR A 40 38.13 12.28 -26.76
CA TYR A 40 38.23 11.68 -25.43
C TYR A 40 37.28 12.31 -24.39
N GLU A 41 36.70 13.47 -24.67
CA GLU A 41 35.75 14.12 -23.73
C GLU A 41 34.27 13.74 -23.96
N ALA A 42 33.92 13.11 -25.07
CA ALA A 42 32.55 12.80 -25.45
C ALA A 42 32.07 11.38 -25.01
N ALA A 43 32.97 10.55 -24.47
CA ALA A 43 32.61 9.16 -24.10
C ALA A 43 32.02 8.99 -22.70
N THR A 44 31.94 10.05 -21.94
CA THR A 44 31.55 9.97 -20.49
C THR A 44 30.10 10.37 -20.19
N ILE A 45 29.31 10.80 -21.15
CA ILE A 45 27.92 11.31 -20.91
C ILE A 45 26.84 10.44 -21.57
N THR A 46 27.19 9.46 -22.40
CA THR A 46 26.17 8.71 -23.19
C THR A 46 25.64 7.42 -22.56
N VAL A 47 26.09 7.03 -21.36
CA VAL A 47 25.61 5.80 -20.69
C VAL A 47 24.39 6.06 -19.77
N ALA A 48 24.06 7.30 -19.47
CA ALA A 48 22.97 7.63 -18.56
C ALA A 48 21.58 7.82 -19.22
N ALA A 49 21.47 7.69 -20.55
CA ALA A 49 20.22 8.01 -21.26
C ALA A 49 19.38 6.80 -21.75
N ALA A 50 19.79 5.57 -21.45
CA ALA A 50 19.15 4.37 -22.02
C ALA A 50 18.23 3.59 -21.06
N ALA A 51 17.91 4.09 -19.88
CA ALA A 51 17.13 3.36 -18.88
C ALA A 51 15.79 4.00 -18.51
N LEU A 52 15.20 4.86 -19.33
CA LEU A 52 13.88 5.42 -19.09
C LEU A 52 12.87 4.96 -20.15
N ALA A 53 12.63 3.65 -20.20
CA ALA A 53 11.38 3.12 -20.74
C ALA A 53 10.48 2.78 -19.52
N VAL A 54 9.75 3.76 -19.04
CA VAL A 54 8.68 3.53 -18.07
C VAL A 54 7.55 2.79 -18.79
N SER A 55 7.48 1.48 -18.60
CA SER A 55 6.31 0.69 -18.97
C SER A 55 5.19 1.05 -17.99
N VAL A 56 4.26 1.89 -18.43
CA VAL A 56 3.00 2.15 -17.73
C VAL A 56 2.17 0.87 -17.84
N PHE A 57 2.27 -0.02 -16.87
CA PHE A 57 1.32 -1.11 -16.73
C PHE A 57 0.01 -0.51 -16.18
N PRO A 58 -1.17 -0.90 -16.71
CA PRO A 58 -2.43 -0.50 -16.10
C PRO A 58 -2.48 -1.08 -14.68
N ALA A 59 -2.82 -0.25 -13.70
CA ALA A 59 -3.02 -0.68 -12.32
C ALA A 59 -3.99 -1.88 -12.33
N GLN A 60 -3.53 -3.05 -11.93
CA GLN A 60 -4.38 -4.24 -11.85
C GLN A 60 -5.35 -4.05 -10.68
N ALA A 61 -6.64 -4.37 -10.94
CA ALA A 61 -7.63 -4.41 -9.87
C ALA A 61 -7.14 -5.33 -8.74
N GLN A 62 -7.25 -4.87 -7.50
CA GLN A 62 -6.82 -5.64 -6.32
C GLN A 62 -7.55 -6.99 -6.26
N PHE A 63 -8.86 -7.02 -6.53
CA PHE A 63 -9.66 -8.25 -6.55
C PHE A 63 -10.00 -8.68 -7.98
N ALA A 64 -10.27 -9.98 -8.16
CA ALA A 64 -10.60 -10.56 -9.45
C ALA A 64 -12.13 -10.56 -9.70
N SER A 65 -12.94 -10.74 -8.65
CA SER A 65 -14.39 -10.77 -8.74
C SER A 65 -15.05 -10.24 -7.47
N LEU A 66 -16.33 -9.91 -7.58
CA LEU A 66 -17.20 -9.51 -6.45
C LEU A 66 -18.44 -10.40 -6.44
N THR A 67 -18.69 -11.04 -5.29
CA THR A 67 -19.92 -11.83 -5.07
C THR A 67 -20.63 -11.34 -3.82
N ALA A 68 -21.90 -10.94 -3.96
CA ALA A 68 -22.71 -10.38 -2.88
C ALA A 68 -23.76 -11.38 -2.39
N PHE A 69 -23.96 -11.35 -1.06
CA PHE A 69 -25.01 -12.06 -0.33
C PHE A 69 -25.71 -11.10 0.61
N GLY A 70 -26.92 -11.46 1.05
CA GLY A 70 -27.58 -10.74 2.11
C GLY A 70 -29.01 -10.34 1.82
N ASP A 71 -29.36 -9.16 2.32
CA ASP A 71 -30.73 -8.60 2.30
C ASP A 71 -30.90 -7.45 1.29
N SER A 72 -31.91 -6.59 1.52
CA SER A 72 -32.23 -5.47 0.64
C SER A 72 -31.11 -4.45 0.45
N TYR A 73 -30.16 -4.35 1.36
CA TYR A 73 -29.00 -3.44 1.23
C TYR A 73 -28.02 -3.95 0.18
N ALA A 74 -27.89 -5.27 0.05
CA ALA A 74 -27.01 -5.92 -0.92
C ALA A 74 -27.70 -6.32 -2.22
N ASP A 75 -29.04 -6.40 -2.26
CA ASP A 75 -29.82 -6.82 -3.42
C ASP A 75 -29.71 -5.80 -4.58
N THR A 76 -29.19 -6.26 -5.72
CA THR A 76 -29.09 -5.46 -6.96
C THR A 76 -30.14 -5.81 -8.00
N GLY A 77 -31.05 -6.74 -7.68
CA GLY A 77 -31.99 -7.30 -8.65
C GLY A 77 -31.38 -8.25 -9.68
N ALA A 78 -30.07 -8.49 -9.60
CA ALA A 78 -29.35 -9.37 -10.53
C ALA A 78 -29.42 -10.85 -10.15
N ALA A 79 -29.32 -11.74 -11.14
CA ALA A 79 -29.25 -13.18 -10.92
C ALA A 79 -27.97 -13.59 -10.18
N PRO A 80 -28.00 -14.69 -9.38
CA PRO A 80 -29.13 -15.61 -9.14
C PRO A 80 -30.12 -15.12 -8.06
N GLY A 81 -29.77 -14.05 -7.31
CA GLY A 81 -30.60 -13.41 -6.29
C GLY A 81 -31.67 -12.48 -6.84
N GLY A 82 -31.99 -11.44 -6.06
CA GLY A 82 -32.94 -10.39 -6.40
C GLY A 82 -34.38 -10.72 -6.04
N ALA A 83 -34.93 -10.02 -5.00
CA ALA A 83 -36.29 -10.26 -4.55
C ALA A 83 -37.33 -10.07 -5.67
N PHE A 84 -37.26 -8.95 -6.38
CA PHE A 84 -38.18 -8.66 -7.48
C PHE A 84 -38.05 -9.65 -8.63
N ARG A 85 -36.82 -10.09 -8.92
CA ARG A 85 -36.59 -11.14 -9.93
C ARG A 85 -37.22 -12.48 -9.51
N ILE A 86 -37.05 -12.90 -8.27
CA ILE A 86 -37.63 -14.13 -7.75
C ILE A 86 -39.16 -14.07 -7.80
N LEU A 87 -39.76 -12.97 -7.33
CA LEU A 87 -41.21 -12.76 -7.39
C LEU A 87 -41.73 -12.91 -8.84
N GLY A 88 -41.07 -12.30 -9.82
CA GLY A 88 -41.52 -12.29 -11.20
C GLY A 88 -41.16 -13.54 -12.03
N THR A 89 -40.06 -14.25 -11.68
CA THR A 89 -39.57 -15.37 -12.50
C THR A 89 -39.71 -16.75 -11.85
N VAL A 90 -39.63 -16.83 -10.52
CA VAL A 90 -39.74 -18.10 -9.77
C VAL A 90 -41.15 -18.28 -9.25
N LEU A 91 -41.77 -17.23 -8.74
CA LEU A 91 -43.13 -17.26 -8.24
C LEU A 91 -44.17 -16.80 -9.29
N ASP A 92 -43.73 -16.47 -10.51
CA ASP A 92 -44.57 -16.10 -11.68
C ASP A 92 -45.61 -15.00 -11.40
N ILE A 93 -45.21 -13.95 -10.64
CA ILE A 93 -46.07 -12.83 -10.33
C ILE A 93 -45.95 -11.81 -11.47
N PRO A 94 -47.07 -11.57 -12.26
CA PRO A 94 -47.01 -10.70 -13.41
C PRO A 94 -46.72 -9.22 -13.05
N GLY A 95 -45.91 -8.56 -13.89
CA GLY A 95 -45.60 -7.13 -13.78
C GLY A 95 -44.60 -6.71 -12.73
N VAL A 96 -44.02 -7.66 -12.00
CA VAL A 96 -43.00 -7.40 -10.97
C VAL A 96 -41.58 -7.36 -11.57
N TYR A 97 -41.33 -8.17 -12.61
CA TYR A 97 -40.05 -8.25 -13.27
C TYR A 97 -40.23 -8.42 -14.80
N PRO A 98 -39.46 -7.75 -15.68
CA PRO A 98 -38.38 -6.81 -15.33
C PRO A 98 -38.93 -5.56 -14.63
N CYS A 99 -38.15 -4.97 -13.72
CA CYS A 99 -38.57 -3.82 -12.94
C CYS A 99 -38.80 -2.63 -13.84
N VAL A 100 -39.95 -1.98 -13.64
CA VAL A 100 -40.37 -0.78 -14.36
C VAL A 100 -40.52 0.40 -13.39
N ALA A 101 -40.55 1.62 -13.88
CA ALA A 101 -40.71 2.77 -12.99
C ALA A 101 -41.94 2.59 -12.06
N PRO A 102 -41.82 2.97 -10.76
CA PRO A 102 -40.72 3.68 -10.14
C PRO A 102 -39.51 2.77 -9.70
N LEU A 103 -39.66 1.46 -9.76
CA LEU A 103 -38.61 0.46 -9.34
C LEU A 103 -37.70 0.04 -10.49
N ALA A 104 -37.46 0.91 -11.48
CA ALA A 104 -36.70 0.57 -12.69
C ALA A 104 -35.31 -0.02 -12.44
N SER A 105 -34.71 0.25 -11.26
CA SER A 105 -33.40 -0.31 -10.88
C SER A 105 -33.45 -1.73 -10.29
N CYS A 106 -34.63 -2.24 -9.94
CA CYS A 106 -34.82 -3.44 -9.11
C CYS A 106 -34.08 -3.40 -7.75
N ARG A 107 -33.72 -2.21 -7.25
CA ARG A 107 -33.00 -2.00 -5.99
C ARG A 107 -33.88 -1.25 -5.01
N PHE A 108 -33.77 -1.62 -3.75
CA PHE A 108 -34.53 -1.00 -2.66
C PHE A 108 -34.08 0.44 -2.35
N THR A 109 -32.94 0.84 -2.86
CA THR A 109 -32.40 2.21 -2.77
C THR A 109 -32.94 3.13 -3.87
N GLY A 110 -33.74 2.62 -4.79
CA GLY A 110 -34.17 3.36 -6.00
C GLY A 110 -33.04 3.65 -7.00
N SER A 111 -31.78 3.39 -6.63
CA SER A 111 -30.57 3.69 -7.39
C SER A 111 -29.49 2.64 -7.12
N THR A 112 -28.20 3.02 -7.12
CA THR A 112 -27.07 2.16 -6.78
C THR A 112 -27.10 1.74 -5.32
N ASN A 113 -26.50 0.58 -4.98
CA ASN A 113 -26.22 0.18 -3.62
C ASN A 113 -24.72 0.15 -3.32
N PHE A 114 -24.32 -0.22 -2.10
CA PHE A 114 -22.91 -0.22 -1.69
C PHE A 114 -22.04 -1.19 -2.52
N ASN A 115 -22.60 -2.28 -3.04
CA ASN A 115 -21.87 -3.20 -3.92
C ASN A 115 -21.53 -2.59 -5.27
N ASP A 116 -22.46 -1.79 -5.85
CA ASP A 116 -22.19 -1.06 -7.10
C ASP A 116 -21.04 -0.06 -6.89
N THR A 117 -21.03 0.63 -5.74
CA THR A 117 -19.97 1.59 -5.38
C THR A 117 -18.65 0.87 -5.15
N LEU A 118 -18.66 -0.21 -4.38
CA LEU A 118 -17.46 -1.00 -4.10
C LEU A 118 -16.87 -1.59 -5.38
N GLN A 119 -17.73 -2.13 -6.28
CA GLN A 119 -17.32 -2.60 -7.60
C GLN A 119 -16.62 -1.50 -8.41
N SER A 120 -17.20 -0.31 -8.44
CA SER A 120 -16.64 0.84 -9.16
C SER A 120 -15.30 1.31 -8.59
N LEU A 121 -15.21 1.47 -7.26
CA LEU A 121 -13.98 1.92 -6.59
C LEU A 121 -12.84 0.91 -6.71
N SER A 122 -13.16 -0.39 -6.68
CA SER A 122 -12.17 -1.46 -6.80
C SER A 122 -11.86 -1.85 -8.27
N GLY A 123 -12.49 -1.20 -9.25
CA GLY A 123 -12.26 -1.47 -10.68
C GLY A 123 -12.65 -2.89 -11.12
N LEU A 124 -13.64 -3.51 -10.44
CA LEU A 124 -14.01 -4.89 -10.69
C LEU A 124 -14.89 -5.05 -11.93
N PRO A 125 -14.68 -6.09 -12.77
CA PRO A 125 -15.34 -6.22 -14.06
C PRO A 125 -16.82 -6.61 -13.96
N GLY A 126 -17.27 -7.14 -12.82
CA GLY A 126 -18.64 -7.60 -12.65
C GLY A 126 -19.00 -7.92 -11.21
N LEU A 127 -20.31 -8.09 -10.98
CA LEU A 127 -20.90 -8.46 -9.70
C LEU A 127 -21.81 -9.67 -9.90
N THR A 128 -21.55 -10.77 -9.18
CA THR A 128 -22.49 -11.88 -8.99
C THR A 128 -23.28 -11.64 -7.71
N ASN A 129 -24.60 -11.63 -7.77
CA ASN A 129 -25.41 -11.27 -6.63
C ASN A 129 -26.40 -12.37 -6.24
N TYR A 130 -26.24 -12.92 -5.04
CA TYR A 130 -27.14 -13.88 -4.42
C TYR A 130 -28.12 -13.21 -3.44
N ALA A 131 -27.90 -11.94 -3.07
CA ALA A 131 -28.71 -11.23 -2.08
C ALA A 131 -30.18 -11.16 -2.49
N ILE A 132 -31.06 -11.24 -1.49
CA ILE A 132 -32.51 -11.20 -1.68
C ILE A 132 -33.10 -10.25 -0.64
N GLY A 133 -33.77 -9.20 -1.09
CA GLY A 133 -34.43 -8.27 -0.20
C GLY A 133 -35.36 -8.96 0.80
N GLY A 134 -35.34 -8.48 2.05
CA GLY A 134 -36.14 -9.06 3.13
C GLY A 134 -35.56 -10.32 3.76
N ALA A 135 -34.44 -10.88 3.26
CA ALA A 135 -33.84 -12.10 3.80
C ALA A 135 -33.45 -11.95 5.28
N ARG A 136 -33.70 -12.99 6.06
CA ARG A 136 -33.24 -13.17 7.44
C ARG A 136 -32.12 -14.20 7.52
N THR A 137 -31.51 -14.31 8.68
CA THR A 137 -30.43 -15.29 8.93
C THR A 137 -30.92 -16.73 8.99
N ASP A 138 -32.20 -16.94 9.32
CA ASP A 138 -32.93 -18.20 9.06
C ASP A 138 -33.43 -18.22 7.60
N ASN A 139 -34.19 -19.26 7.19
CA ASN A 139 -34.67 -19.31 5.79
C ASN A 139 -35.87 -18.42 5.51
N SER A 140 -36.34 -17.64 6.46
CA SER A 140 -37.51 -16.77 6.27
C SER A 140 -37.16 -15.44 5.59
N ASN A 141 -38.20 -14.76 5.10
CA ASN A 141 -38.11 -13.47 4.44
C ASN A 141 -39.20 -12.52 4.97
N THR A 142 -38.90 -11.23 5.10
CA THR A 142 -39.89 -10.21 5.54
C THR A 142 -40.90 -9.85 4.47
N ILE A 143 -40.58 -10.09 3.18
CA ILE A 143 -41.53 -9.89 2.09
C ILE A 143 -42.52 -11.06 2.10
N GLY A 144 -43.75 -10.79 2.51
CA GLY A 144 -44.75 -11.83 2.78
C GLY A 144 -44.99 -12.82 1.62
N LEU A 145 -44.84 -12.37 0.37
CA LEU A 145 -44.92 -13.24 -0.82
C LEU A 145 -43.75 -14.21 -0.96
N LEU A 146 -42.60 -13.93 -0.37
CA LEU A 146 -41.43 -14.83 -0.35
C LEU A 146 -41.50 -15.83 0.80
N GLY A 147 -42.28 -15.56 1.83
CA GLY A 147 -42.62 -16.50 2.91
C GLY A 147 -41.41 -17.00 3.71
N THR A 148 -41.28 -18.34 3.84
CA THR A 148 -40.28 -19.01 4.68
C THR A 148 -39.08 -19.53 3.91
N ASP A 149 -38.93 -19.26 2.61
CA ASP A 149 -38.03 -20.03 1.74
C ASP A 149 -36.92 -19.21 1.05
N PHE A 150 -36.83 -17.90 1.29
CA PHE A 150 -35.88 -17.03 0.59
C PHE A 150 -35.04 -16.19 1.54
N GLY A 151 -34.57 -16.82 2.62
CA GLY A 151 -33.61 -16.25 3.55
C GLY A 151 -32.16 -16.44 3.10
N PHE A 152 -31.21 -16.14 3.98
CA PHE A 152 -29.78 -16.32 3.73
C PHE A 152 -29.42 -17.81 3.44
N PRO A 153 -29.99 -18.81 4.15
CA PRO A 153 -29.79 -20.22 3.84
C PRO A 153 -30.11 -20.60 2.38
N TYR A 154 -31.17 -20.06 1.78
CA TYR A 154 -31.48 -20.28 0.37
C TYR A 154 -30.36 -19.78 -0.55
N GLN A 155 -29.79 -18.61 -0.26
CA GLN A 155 -28.69 -18.05 -1.05
C GLN A 155 -27.46 -18.99 -1.02
N LEU A 156 -27.17 -19.59 0.13
CA LEU A 156 -26.09 -20.55 0.30
C LEU A 156 -26.37 -21.88 -0.40
N GLN A 157 -27.63 -22.31 -0.45
CA GLN A 157 -28.07 -23.46 -1.25
C GLN A 157 -27.83 -23.17 -2.74
N GLN A 158 -28.22 -21.99 -3.24
CA GLN A 158 -28.00 -21.59 -4.63
C GLN A 158 -26.49 -21.55 -4.98
N LEU A 159 -25.64 -21.06 -4.08
CA LEU A 159 -24.19 -21.12 -4.22
C LEU A 159 -23.71 -22.55 -4.44
N ALA A 160 -24.19 -23.48 -3.62
CA ALA A 160 -23.82 -24.89 -3.69
C ALA A 160 -24.31 -25.54 -4.98
N LEU A 161 -25.58 -25.30 -5.38
CA LEU A 161 -26.16 -25.81 -6.61
C LEU A 161 -25.45 -25.30 -7.86
N ASN A 162 -25.01 -24.04 -7.85
CA ASN A 162 -24.23 -23.46 -8.94
C ASN A 162 -22.77 -23.92 -8.98
N GLY A 163 -22.32 -24.69 -7.99
CA GLY A 163 -20.95 -25.18 -7.91
C GLY A 163 -19.90 -24.06 -7.77
N THR A 164 -20.31 -22.88 -7.32
CA THR A 164 -19.42 -21.70 -7.21
C THR A 164 -18.26 -21.98 -6.26
N ARG A 165 -17.05 -21.58 -6.67
CA ARG A 165 -15.82 -21.63 -5.87
C ARG A 165 -15.16 -20.27 -5.95
N PHE A 166 -14.53 -19.89 -4.85
CA PHE A 166 -13.79 -18.63 -4.72
C PHE A 166 -12.28 -18.86 -4.82
N GLY A 167 -11.60 -17.99 -5.52
CA GLY A 167 -10.15 -17.89 -5.54
C GLY A 167 -9.64 -16.96 -4.45
N GLU A 168 -8.32 -16.90 -4.30
CA GLU A 168 -7.65 -16.07 -3.30
C GLU A 168 -7.96 -14.57 -3.46
N ARG A 169 -8.16 -14.13 -4.71
CA ARG A 169 -8.41 -12.72 -5.06
C ARG A 169 -9.89 -12.40 -5.27
N ASP A 170 -10.80 -13.27 -4.84
CA ASP A 170 -12.22 -12.98 -4.91
C ASP A 170 -12.69 -12.27 -3.63
N LEU A 171 -13.54 -11.25 -3.78
CA LEU A 171 -14.16 -10.51 -2.69
C LEU A 171 -15.61 -10.98 -2.54
N VAL A 172 -15.97 -11.33 -1.32
CA VAL A 172 -17.36 -11.63 -0.93
C VAL A 172 -17.88 -10.50 -0.08
N THR A 173 -19.06 -9.95 -0.41
CA THR A 173 -19.75 -8.98 0.43
C THR A 173 -20.98 -9.59 1.08
N LEU A 174 -21.29 -9.13 2.30
CA LEU A 174 -22.44 -9.60 3.07
C LEU A 174 -23.10 -8.45 3.81
N SER A 175 -24.44 -8.45 3.79
CA SER A 175 -25.30 -7.59 4.62
C SER A 175 -26.49 -8.44 5.05
N ILE A 176 -26.54 -8.88 6.33
CA ILE A 176 -27.58 -9.76 6.84
C ILE A 176 -27.79 -9.56 8.34
N GLY A 177 -28.98 -9.85 8.84
CA GLY A 177 -29.34 -9.81 10.26
C GLY A 177 -30.22 -8.66 10.65
N GLY A 178 -30.29 -7.58 9.87
CA GLY A 178 -31.18 -6.45 10.13
C GLY A 178 -32.67 -6.83 10.14
N ASN A 179 -33.06 -7.72 9.23
CA ASN A 179 -34.43 -8.18 9.10
C ASN A 179 -34.88 -9.12 10.26
N ASP A 180 -33.93 -9.73 10.96
CA ASP A 180 -34.24 -10.61 12.10
C ASP A 180 -34.79 -9.81 13.30
N GLU A 181 -34.52 -8.50 13.37
CA GLU A 181 -35.11 -7.60 14.36
C GLU A 181 -36.65 -7.59 14.33
N SER A 182 -37.25 -7.87 13.18
CA SER A 182 -38.69 -7.94 13.01
C SER A 182 -39.40 -9.08 13.78
N TYR A 183 -38.64 -10.03 14.33
CA TYR A 183 -39.16 -11.03 15.27
C TYR A 183 -39.39 -10.51 16.68
N MET A 184 -38.89 -9.32 17.01
CA MET A 184 -39.07 -8.73 18.33
C MET A 184 -40.42 -8.08 18.49
N THR A 185 -40.88 -8.02 19.72
CA THR A 185 -42.11 -7.33 20.13
C THR A 185 -41.81 -6.35 21.26
N SER A 186 -42.67 -5.35 21.43
CA SER A 186 -42.54 -4.39 22.56
C SER A 186 -42.60 -5.04 23.94
N SER A 187 -43.16 -6.26 24.05
CA SER A 187 -43.22 -7.03 25.29
C SER A 187 -41.96 -7.88 25.57
N ASP A 188 -41.03 -7.98 24.61
CA ASP A 188 -39.79 -8.74 24.82
C ASP A 188 -38.89 -8.10 25.87
N THR A 189 -38.35 -8.89 26.76
CA THR A 189 -37.31 -8.43 27.69
C THR A 189 -35.98 -8.23 26.96
N LEU A 190 -35.07 -7.42 27.53
CA LEU A 190 -33.73 -7.27 26.97
C LEU A 190 -32.99 -8.61 26.90
N ALA A 191 -33.22 -9.53 27.85
CA ALA A 191 -32.67 -10.87 27.80
C ALA A 191 -33.16 -11.66 26.55
N THR A 192 -34.46 -11.56 26.22
CA THR A 192 -35.05 -12.18 25.05
C THR A 192 -34.46 -11.56 23.75
N VAL A 193 -34.34 -10.23 23.72
CA VAL A 193 -33.72 -9.51 22.59
C VAL A 193 -32.29 -9.99 22.35
N ASN A 194 -31.46 -10.02 23.41
CA ASN A 194 -30.06 -10.47 23.29
C ASN A 194 -29.98 -11.94 22.82
N ALA A 195 -30.84 -12.84 23.36
CA ALA A 195 -30.86 -14.24 22.95
C ALA A 195 -31.19 -14.39 21.46
N ARG A 196 -32.15 -13.62 20.93
CA ARG A 196 -32.50 -13.63 19.51
C ARG A 196 -31.37 -13.04 18.65
N ALA A 197 -30.75 -11.96 19.07
CA ALA A 197 -29.60 -11.36 18.38
C ALA A 197 -28.41 -12.35 18.30
N THR A 198 -28.13 -13.05 19.42
CA THR A 198 -27.11 -14.12 19.46
C THR A 198 -27.46 -15.25 18.48
N LEU A 199 -28.73 -15.69 18.46
CA LEU A 199 -29.17 -16.74 17.53
C LEU A 199 -29.01 -16.30 16.07
N ALA A 200 -29.41 -15.09 15.74
CA ALA A 200 -29.25 -14.54 14.39
C ALA A 200 -27.76 -14.47 13.96
N ALA A 201 -26.87 -14.03 14.86
CA ALA A 201 -25.44 -14.03 14.61
C ALA A 201 -24.88 -15.45 14.37
N HIS A 202 -25.31 -16.43 15.17
CA HIS A 202 -24.92 -17.83 14.99
C HIS A 202 -25.46 -18.43 13.69
N ASN A 203 -26.71 -18.17 13.33
CA ASN A 203 -27.28 -18.63 12.07
C ASN A 203 -26.48 -18.07 10.87
N ALA A 204 -26.12 -16.77 10.91
CA ALA A 204 -25.37 -16.13 9.84
C ALA A 204 -23.97 -16.75 9.67
N VAL A 205 -23.30 -17.13 10.77
CA VAL A 205 -21.90 -17.59 10.70
C VAL A 205 -21.79 -19.11 10.60
N TYR A 206 -22.53 -19.84 11.43
CA TYR A 206 -22.44 -21.31 11.52
C TYR A 206 -23.51 -22.02 10.71
N GLY A 207 -24.62 -21.37 10.40
CA GLY A 207 -25.75 -21.99 9.70
C GLY A 207 -26.47 -23.03 10.55
N GLY A 208 -26.50 -24.27 10.08
CA GLY A 208 -27.26 -25.36 10.70
C GLY A 208 -28.73 -25.38 10.30
N ILE A 209 -29.13 -24.49 9.39
CA ILE A 209 -30.50 -24.37 8.88
C ILE A 209 -30.66 -25.31 7.67
N ALA A 210 -31.68 -26.11 7.68
CA ALA A 210 -32.02 -27.01 6.55
C ALA A 210 -32.96 -26.30 5.56
N VAL A 211 -32.62 -26.39 4.27
CA VAL A 211 -33.43 -25.91 3.14
C VAL A 211 -33.57 -27.08 2.16
N ASP A 212 -34.77 -27.60 1.95
CA ASP A 212 -35.05 -28.74 1.09
C ASP A 212 -34.10 -29.95 1.36
N GLY A 213 -33.80 -30.20 2.63
CA GLY A 213 -32.87 -31.26 3.04
C GLY A 213 -31.38 -30.92 2.95
N PHE A 214 -31.02 -29.76 2.43
CA PHE A 214 -29.63 -29.23 2.43
C PHE A 214 -29.38 -28.45 3.71
N VAL A 215 -28.40 -28.85 4.52
CA VAL A 215 -27.99 -28.14 5.73
C VAL A 215 -26.95 -27.10 5.36
N THR A 216 -27.26 -25.83 5.57
CA THR A 216 -26.36 -24.71 5.26
C THR A 216 -25.33 -24.51 6.36
N GLY A 217 -24.16 -24.01 5.99
CA GLY A 217 -23.05 -23.76 6.89
C GLY A 217 -22.80 -22.26 7.22
N GLY A 218 -23.75 -21.38 6.93
CA GLY A 218 -23.54 -19.95 7.14
C GLY A 218 -22.30 -19.42 6.37
N VAL A 219 -21.61 -18.43 6.93
CA VAL A 219 -20.35 -17.90 6.37
C VAL A 219 -19.25 -18.98 6.30
N GLN A 220 -19.27 -19.97 7.20
CA GLN A 220 -18.32 -21.08 7.12
C GLN A 220 -18.43 -21.85 5.79
N GLN A 221 -19.64 -21.93 5.19
CA GLN A 221 -19.83 -22.51 3.86
C GLN A 221 -19.15 -21.68 2.76
N LEU A 222 -19.19 -20.35 2.85
CA LEU A 222 -18.47 -19.47 1.91
C LEU A 222 -16.95 -19.70 2.01
N VAL A 223 -16.42 -19.83 3.23
CA VAL A 223 -15.01 -20.15 3.48
C VAL A 223 -14.64 -21.55 2.96
N ALA A 224 -15.51 -22.54 3.17
CA ALA A 224 -15.34 -23.88 2.62
C ALA A 224 -15.41 -23.91 1.07
N ALA A 225 -16.14 -22.98 0.47
CA ALA A 225 -16.16 -22.77 -0.99
C ALA A 225 -14.92 -22.01 -1.50
N GLY A 226 -14.01 -21.55 -0.63
CA GLY A 226 -12.75 -20.90 -0.98
C GLY A 226 -12.65 -19.43 -0.64
N ALA A 227 -13.70 -18.77 -0.11
CA ALA A 227 -13.67 -17.36 0.22
C ALA A 227 -12.55 -17.04 1.23
N ARG A 228 -11.75 -16.03 0.92
CA ARG A 228 -10.63 -15.56 1.75
C ARG A 228 -10.78 -14.09 2.15
N ASN A 229 -11.55 -13.29 1.40
CA ASN A 229 -11.78 -11.88 1.66
C ASN A 229 -13.28 -11.64 1.77
N ILE A 230 -13.73 -11.22 2.94
CA ILE A 230 -15.15 -11.00 3.24
C ILE A 230 -15.31 -9.58 3.78
N ALA A 231 -16.12 -8.77 3.10
CA ALA A 231 -16.53 -7.44 3.56
C ALA A 231 -17.97 -7.50 4.05
N TRP A 232 -18.17 -7.22 5.33
CA TRP A 232 -19.47 -7.31 5.98
C TRP A 232 -19.98 -5.94 6.39
N LEU A 233 -21.13 -5.54 5.83
CA LEU A 233 -21.86 -4.40 6.33
C LEU A 233 -22.67 -4.85 7.56
N GLY A 234 -22.34 -4.36 8.74
CA GLY A 234 -23.10 -4.61 9.96
C GLY A 234 -24.56 -4.16 9.83
N SER A 235 -25.48 -4.79 10.56
CA SER A 235 -26.93 -4.54 10.45
C SER A 235 -27.36 -3.11 10.82
N GLY A 236 -26.47 -2.36 11.49
CA GLY A 236 -26.77 -1.03 11.99
C GLY A 236 -27.63 -1.05 13.25
N ASN A 237 -28.21 0.10 13.58
CA ASN A 237 -29.10 0.27 14.71
C ASN A 237 -30.40 0.96 14.25
N SER A 238 -31.49 0.25 14.33
CA SER A 238 -32.81 0.70 13.84
C SER A 238 -33.36 1.93 14.55
N LYS A 239 -32.79 2.34 15.71
CA LYS A 239 -33.16 3.62 16.36
C LYS A 239 -32.87 4.85 15.49
N TYR A 240 -31.95 4.73 14.52
CA TYR A 240 -31.58 5.80 13.60
C TYR A 240 -32.41 5.79 12.29
N PHE A 241 -33.28 4.79 12.12
CA PHE A 241 -34.19 4.79 10.97
C PHE A 241 -35.19 5.93 11.08
N PRO A 242 -35.62 6.50 9.96
CA PRO A 242 -36.59 7.62 9.93
C PRO A 242 -37.89 7.32 10.64
N GLN A 243 -38.37 6.11 10.48
CA GLN A 243 -39.44 5.55 11.28
C GLN A 243 -38.88 4.30 11.97
N PRO A 244 -38.63 4.40 13.27
CA PRO A 244 -38.01 3.31 14.01
C PRO A 244 -38.92 2.10 14.19
N GLU A 245 -40.05 2.04 13.51
CA GLU A 245 -40.98 0.92 13.55
C GLU A 245 -40.99 0.20 12.20
N PRO A 246 -40.39 -1.00 12.11
CA PRO A 246 -40.80 -1.91 11.06
C PRO A 246 -42.31 -2.09 11.22
N VAL A 247 -43.04 -2.11 10.11
CA VAL A 247 -44.49 -2.15 10.06
C VAL A 247 -45.04 -3.10 11.14
N GLY A 248 -45.68 -2.53 12.18
CA GLY A 248 -46.39 -3.26 13.21
C GLY A 248 -45.68 -3.54 14.55
N VAL A 249 -44.44 -3.10 14.77
CA VAL A 249 -43.74 -3.39 16.05
C VAL A 249 -43.08 -2.14 16.67
N ALA A 250 -43.72 -1.61 17.70
CA ALA A 250 -43.17 -0.50 18.50
C ALA A 250 -42.07 -0.98 19.45
N LEU A 251 -40.79 -1.07 18.99
CA LEU A 251 -39.67 -1.40 19.85
C LEU A 251 -39.18 -0.15 20.60
N THR A 252 -38.78 -0.33 21.86
CA THR A 252 -38.13 0.71 22.64
C THR A 252 -36.70 0.96 22.13
N THR A 253 -36.19 2.17 22.33
CA THR A 253 -34.79 2.49 22.05
C THR A 253 -33.81 1.53 22.71
N ALA A 254 -34.11 1.12 23.97
CA ALA A 254 -33.27 0.17 24.72
C ALA A 254 -33.24 -1.22 24.04
N GLN A 255 -34.35 -1.69 23.47
CA GLN A 255 -34.40 -2.97 22.75
C GLN A 255 -33.60 -2.88 21.46
N ARG A 256 -33.68 -1.77 20.69
CA ARG A 256 -32.92 -1.54 19.47
C ARG A 256 -31.40 -1.44 19.74
N ASP A 257 -31.02 -0.71 20.78
CA ASP A 257 -29.62 -0.66 21.23
C ASP A 257 -29.09 -2.03 21.65
N ALA A 258 -29.90 -2.80 22.39
CA ALA A 258 -29.53 -4.14 22.83
C ALA A 258 -29.36 -5.11 21.64
N TRP A 259 -30.28 -5.06 20.68
CA TRP A 259 -30.18 -5.85 19.45
C TRP A 259 -28.89 -5.52 18.70
N ALA A 260 -28.70 -4.26 18.31
CA ALA A 260 -27.57 -3.83 17.50
C ALA A 260 -26.22 -4.17 18.15
N ALA A 261 -26.07 -3.86 19.45
CA ALA A 261 -24.86 -4.14 20.19
C ALA A 261 -24.57 -5.65 20.31
N THR A 262 -25.59 -6.44 20.65
CA THR A 262 -25.44 -7.91 20.82
C THR A 262 -25.18 -8.58 19.49
N TYR A 263 -25.93 -8.26 18.44
CA TYR A 263 -25.73 -8.84 17.13
C TYR A 263 -24.33 -8.56 16.58
N LEU A 264 -23.85 -7.32 16.66
CA LEU A 264 -22.51 -6.95 16.21
C LEU A 264 -21.43 -7.67 17.00
N TYR A 265 -21.55 -7.74 18.33
CA TYR A 265 -20.59 -8.40 19.19
C TYR A 265 -20.55 -9.91 18.96
N GLU A 266 -21.70 -10.59 18.96
CA GLU A 266 -21.79 -12.03 18.78
C GLU A 266 -21.37 -12.47 17.37
N THR A 267 -21.63 -11.64 16.37
CA THR A 267 -21.12 -11.88 15.01
C THR A 267 -19.59 -11.85 14.99
N GLN A 268 -18.95 -10.90 15.65
CA GLN A 268 -17.49 -10.86 15.78
C GLN A 268 -16.96 -12.08 16.55
N VAL A 269 -17.62 -12.47 17.66
CA VAL A 269 -17.24 -13.66 18.43
C VAL A 269 -17.31 -14.91 17.57
N ALA A 270 -18.36 -15.08 16.78
CA ALA A 270 -18.55 -16.23 15.90
C ALA A 270 -17.55 -16.24 14.71
N LEU A 271 -17.19 -15.07 14.17
CA LEU A 271 -16.23 -14.93 13.06
C LEU A 271 -14.76 -14.99 13.50
N ARG A 272 -14.46 -14.72 14.77
CA ARG A 272 -13.09 -14.67 15.27
C ARG A 272 -12.23 -15.89 14.93
N PRO A 273 -12.71 -17.14 15.06
CA PRO A 273 -11.92 -18.32 14.68
C PRO A 273 -11.51 -18.32 13.20
N LEU A 274 -12.39 -17.82 12.31
CA LEU A 274 -12.10 -17.69 10.88
C LEU A 274 -11.04 -16.61 10.62
N ALA A 275 -11.18 -15.46 11.28
CA ALA A 275 -10.20 -14.38 11.18
C ALA A 275 -8.82 -14.83 11.68
N GLN A 276 -8.76 -15.54 12.81
CA GLN A 276 -7.51 -16.12 13.34
C GLN A 276 -6.91 -17.22 12.44
N ALA A 277 -7.74 -17.87 11.62
CA ALA A 277 -7.30 -18.84 10.62
C ALA A 277 -6.86 -18.19 9.28
N GLY A 278 -6.80 -16.85 9.21
CA GLY A 278 -6.30 -16.12 8.05
C GLY A 278 -7.39 -15.72 7.04
N ILE A 279 -8.67 -15.86 7.36
CA ILE A 279 -9.75 -15.27 6.56
C ILE A 279 -9.78 -13.77 6.85
N ARG A 280 -9.60 -12.94 5.82
CA ARG A 280 -9.62 -11.49 5.95
C ARG A 280 -11.07 -11.02 6.01
N ILE A 281 -11.49 -10.55 7.19
CA ILE A 281 -12.86 -10.10 7.44
C ILE A 281 -12.83 -8.62 7.78
N PHE A 282 -13.46 -7.81 6.93
CA PHE A 282 -13.63 -6.37 7.08
C PHE A 282 -15.08 -6.11 7.44
N MET A 283 -15.33 -5.66 8.66
CA MET A 283 -16.70 -5.42 9.13
C MET A 283 -16.90 -3.93 9.42
N LEU A 284 -17.76 -3.28 8.65
CA LEU A 284 -18.16 -1.90 8.90
C LEU A 284 -19.25 -1.87 9.96
N ASP A 285 -18.98 -1.20 11.09
CA ASP A 285 -20.00 -0.88 12.08
C ASP A 285 -20.93 0.21 11.53
N PHE A 286 -22.03 -0.23 10.90
CA PHE A 286 -22.99 0.68 10.31
C PHE A 286 -23.71 1.51 11.35
N GLY A 287 -23.88 1.01 12.58
CA GLY A 287 -24.51 1.75 13.68
C GLY A 287 -23.74 3.01 14.06
N ILE A 288 -22.40 2.97 14.06
CA ILE A 288 -21.58 4.15 14.29
C ILE A 288 -21.71 5.14 13.12
N LEU A 289 -21.74 4.68 11.87
CA LEU A 289 -21.94 5.56 10.70
C LEU A 289 -23.29 6.25 10.79
N GLN A 290 -24.36 5.50 11.08
CA GLN A 290 -25.71 6.06 11.27
C GLN A 290 -25.73 7.13 12.39
N ALA A 291 -25.10 6.86 13.52
CA ALA A 291 -25.00 7.81 14.64
C ALA A 291 -24.33 9.13 14.23
N ARG A 292 -23.25 9.04 13.45
CA ARG A 292 -22.52 10.21 12.95
C ARG A 292 -23.31 11.00 11.96
N VAL A 293 -23.94 10.33 10.99
CA VAL A 293 -24.82 11.00 10.00
C VAL A 293 -26.01 11.65 10.70
N ALA A 294 -26.60 11.00 11.72
CA ALA A 294 -27.69 11.60 12.50
C ALA A 294 -27.24 12.84 13.28
N ALA A 295 -26.01 12.87 13.76
CA ALA A 295 -25.46 14.01 14.50
C ALA A 295 -25.09 15.21 13.58
N ASP A 296 -24.57 14.94 12.38
CA ASP A 296 -24.19 15.97 11.41
C ASP A 296 -24.33 15.44 9.98
N PRO A 297 -25.54 15.44 9.40
CA PRO A 297 -25.76 14.95 8.05
C PRO A 297 -25.05 15.79 7.01
N GLY A 298 -24.88 17.10 7.23
CA GLY A 298 -24.21 18.03 6.31
C GLY A 298 -22.77 17.67 6.04
N ARG A 299 -22.06 17.13 7.03
CA ARG A 299 -20.69 16.65 6.91
C ARG A 299 -20.55 15.51 5.88
N TYR A 300 -21.60 14.72 5.70
CA TYR A 300 -21.66 13.59 4.77
C TYR A 300 -22.33 13.97 3.43
N GLY A 301 -22.61 15.26 3.22
CA GLY A 301 -23.24 15.76 1.99
C GLY A 301 -24.76 15.63 1.96
N PHE A 302 -25.40 15.38 3.12
CA PHE A 302 -26.85 15.26 3.22
C PHE A 302 -27.47 16.49 3.88
N SER A 303 -28.69 16.85 3.43
CA SER A 303 -29.48 17.91 4.06
C SER A 303 -30.19 17.44 5.34
N GLY A 304 -30.32 16.13 5.51
CA GLY A 304 -30.92 15.48 6.67
C GLY A 304 -30.84 13.96 6.59
N THR A 305 -31.26 13.30 7.67
CA THR A 305 -31.39 11.84 7.65
C THR A 305 -32.63 11.42 6.87
N GLN A 306 -33.75 12.18 7.03
CA GLN A 306 -34.97 12.00 6.27
C GLN A 306 -35.45 13.39 5.81
N CYS A 307 -35.74 13.58 4.51
CA CYS A 307 -36.12 14.87 3.97
C CYS A 307 -37.64 15.09 3.90
N GLU A 308 -38.43 14.04 3.79
CA GLU A 308 -39.90 14.13 3.75
C GLU A 308 -40.53 13.03 4.63
N ALA A 309 -41.54 13.43 5.43
CA ALA A 309 -42.44 12.51 6.10
C ALA A 309 -43.55 12.11 5.11
N GLY A 310 -43.19 11.24 4.16
CA GLY A 310 -44.20 10.64 3.27
C GLY A 310 -44.83 9.41 3.91
N PRO A 311 -46.05 9.01 3.53
CA PRO A 311 -46.60 7.71 3.88
C PRO A 311 -45.65 6.67 3.28
N ILE A 312 -45.06 5.86 4.14
CA ILE A 312 -44.14 4.80 3.75
C ILE A 312 -44.98 3.71 3.09
N GLY A 313 -45.05 3.77 1.78
CA GLY A 313 -45.40 2.60 1.00
C GLY A 313 -44.12 1.77 0.90
N GLU A 314 -44.12 0.59 1.50
CA GLU A 314 -43.08 -0.38 1.29
C GLU A 314 -42.80 -0.50 -0.22
N GLY A 315 -41.55 -0.22 -0.63
CA GLY A 315 -41.09 -0.51 -1.97
C GLY A 315 -41.20 0.58 -3.03
N VAL A 316 -41.64 1.80 -2.72
CA VAL A 316 -41.59 2.92 -3.67
C VAL A 316 -40.45 3.85 -3.32
N PRO A 317 -39.36 3.90 -4.10
CA PRO A 317 -38.30 4.87 -3.91
C PRO A 317 -38.88 6.28 -4.13
N LEU A 318 -38.72 7.16 -3.14
CA LEU A 318 -39.15 8.53 -3.23
C LEU A 318 -38.17 9.42 -4.01
N ASN A 319 -36.97 8.88 -4.30
CA ASN A 319 -35.85 9.53 -4.99
C ASN A 319 -35.58 10.96 -4.47
N VAL A 320 -35.54 11.07 -3.13
CA VAL A 320 -35.34 12.34 -2.44
C VAL A 320 -33.86 12.65 -2.43
N ALA A 321 -33.39 13.40 -3.41
CA ALA A 321 -32.00 13.83 -3.48
C ALA A 321 -31.61 14.62 -2.21
N GLY A 322 -30.48 14.25 -1.64
CA GLY A 322 -29.88 14.96 -0.50
C GLY A 322 -30.21 14.39 0.86
N CYS A 323 -30.94 13.28 0.99
CA CYS A 323 -31.20 12.62 2.27
C CYS A 323 -30.43 11.33 2.41
N PHE A 324 -30.20 10.92 3.67
CA PHE A 324 -29.52 9.66 3.94
C PHE A 324 -30.42 8.45 3.66
N TYR A 325 -31.70 8.53 4.05
CA TYR A 325 -32.67 7.46 3.85
C TYR A 325 -33.64 7.78 2.69
N GLU A 326 -33.86 6.78 1.85
CA GLU A 326 -34.85 6.77 0.77
C GLU A 326 -36.26 6.57 1.29
N ASN A 327 -36.42 5.69 2.28
CA ASN A 327 -37.68 5.34 2.93
C ASN A 327 -37.45 5.06 4.41
N SER A 328 -38.35 4.31 5.08
CA SER A 328 -38.25 4.02 6.52
C SER A 328 -36.99 3.31 6.96
N VAL A 329 -36.39 2.53 6.07
CA VAL A 329 -35.27 1.63 6.45
C VAL A 329 -34.12 1.64 5.45
N HIS A 330 -34.35 2.00 4.15
CA HIS A 330 -33.34 1.89 3.13
C HIS A 330 -32.58 3.21 2.92
N PRO A 331 -31.25 3.21 2.96
CA PRO A 331 -30.44 4.35 2.56
C PRO A 331 -30.64 4.69 1.08
N THR A 332 -30.48 5.96 0.72
CA THR A 332 -30.46 6.41 -0.68
C THR A 332 -29.23 5.88 -1.41
N GLY A 333 -29.22 5.93 -2.74
CA GLY A 333 -28.03 5.60 -3.52
C GLY A 333 -26.79 6.43 -3.13
N ALA A 334 -26.97 7.72 -2.79
CA ALA A 334 -25.91 8.58 -2.28
C ALA A 334 -25.37 8.10 -0.92
N ALA A 335 -26.26 7.69 -0.01
CA ALA A 335 -25.86 7.12 1.29
C ALA A 335 -25.14 5.77 1.11
N MET A 336 -25.62 4.94 0.17
CA MET A 336 -24.96 3.69 -0.18
C MET A 336 -23.57 3.91 -0.80
N ALA A 337 -23.37 5.02 -1.52
CA ALA A 337 -22.05 5.41 -2.00
C ALA A 337 -21.09 5.73 -0.85
N VAL A 338 -21.55 6.43 0.19
CA VAL A 338 -20.76 6.67 1.41
C VAL A 338 -20.43 5.36 2.11
N ILE A 339 -21.42 4.46 2.29
CA ILE A 339 -21.22 3.14 2.91
C ILE A 339 -20.18 2.34 2.11
N GLY A 340 -20.32 2.25 0.78
CA GLY A 340 -19.39 1.56 -0.09
C GLY A 340 -17.97 2.14 -0.04
N ALA A 341 -17.83 3.46 0.07
CA ALA A 341 -16.55 4.13 0.23
C ALA A 341 -15.86 3.79 1.57
N TYR A 342 -16.61 3.73 2.68
CA TYR A 342 -16.09 3.27 3.96
C TYR A 342 -15.62 1.82 3.89
N MET A 343 -16.40 0.93 3.27
CA MET A 343 -16.02 -0.47 3.09
C MET A 343 -14.76 -0.62 2.22
N ALA A 344 -14.67 0.10 1.11
CA ALA A 344 -13.48 0.11 0.26
C ALA A 344 -12.24 0.59 1.04
N ASN A 345 -12.39 1.67 1.82
CA ASN A 345 -11.30 2.21 2.62
C ASN A 345 -10.82 1.20 3.68
N GLN A 346 -11.73 0.48 4.36
CA GLN A 346 -11.35 -0.57 5.33
C GLN A 346 -10.62 -1.75 4.67
N ILE A 347 -11.02 -2.14 3.46
CA ILE A 347 -10.40 -3.24 2.69
C ILE A 347 -8.97 -2.87 2.28
N ASP A 348 -8.77 -1.64 1.84
CA ASP A 348 -7.49 -1.15 1.33
C ASP A 348 -6.51 -0.77 2.44
N ALA A 349 -7.00 -0.34 3.60
CA ALA A 349 -6.19 0.21 4.68
C ALA A 349 -5.01 -0.68 5.11
N PRO A 350 -5.13 -2.03 5.27
CA PRO A 350 -3.98 -2.87 5.61
C PRO A 350 -2.86 -2.83 4.57
N THR A 351 -3.17 -2.58 3.29
CA THR A 351 -2.14 -2.53 2.24
C THR A 351 -1.21 -1.34 2.39
N THR A 352 -1.67 -0.25 3.03
CA THR A 352 -0.86 0.96 3.26
C THR A 352 0.21 0.78 4.34
N VAL A 353 0.05 -0.24 5.20
CA VAL A 353 1.01 -0.55 6.28
C VAL A 353 2.10 -1.52 5.81
N MET A 354 1.83 -2.29 4.76
CA MET A 354 2.72 -3.35 4.28
C MET A 354 4.13 -2.88 3.92
N PRO A 355 4.32 -1.71 3.26
CA PRO A 355 5.66 -1.23 2.87
C PRO A 355 6.54 -0.77 4.05
N GLN A 356 5.99 -0.55 5.25
CA GLN A 356 6.75 0.03 6.36
C GLN A 356 8.01 -0.77 6.72
N GLY A 357 7.93 -2.11 6.68
CA GLY A 357 9.07 -2.98 7.00
C GLY A 357 10.21 -2.86 5.97
N SER A 358 9.89 -2.93 4.68
CA SER A 358 10.88 -2.79 3.60
C SER A 358 11.44 -1.37 3.54
N ILE A 359 10.65 -0.35 3.83
CA ILE A 359 11.12 1.03 3.97
C ILE A 359 12.15 1.13 5.11
N ALA A 360 11.82 0.59 6.30
CA ALA A 360 12.73 0.66 7.46
C ALA A 360 14.08 -0.02 7.20
N THR A 361 14.06 -1.22 6.60
CA THR A 361 15.30 -1.92 6.22
C THR A 361 16.02 -1.23 5.07
N GLY A 362 15.30 -0.68 4.09
CA GLY A 362 15.85 0.07 2.95
C GLY A 362 16.58 1.34 3.37
N VAL A 363 16.05 2.11 4.33
CA VAL A 363 16.72 3.29 4.91
C VAL A 363 18.05 2.88 5.57
N ALA A 364 18.06 1.78 6.33
CA ALA A 364 19.29 1.28 6.94
C ALA A 364 20.30 0.78 5.89
N ALA A 365 19.86 0.07 4.86
CA ALA A 365 20.69 -0.40 3.76
C ALA A 365 21.30 0.77 2.96
N THR A 366 20.53 1.81 2.69
CA THR A 366 21.00 3.04 2.01
C THR A 366 22.15 3.70 2.78
N PHE A 367 22.04 3.76 4.12
CA PHE A 367 23.12 4.29 4.96
C PHE A 367 24.38 3.42 4.88
N VAL A 368 24.26 2.09 4.95
CA VAL A 368 25.38 1.16 4.77
C VAL A 368 26.03 1.35 3.39
N ASP A 369 25.22 1.44 2.34
CA ASP A 369 25.69 1.66 0.97
C ASP A 369 26.41 2.99 0.79
N SER A 370 25.97 4.05 1.45
CA SER A 370 26.66 5.35 1.42
C SER A 370 28.06 5.27 2.01
N VAL A 371 28.23 4.56 3.14
CA VAL A 371 29.53 4.36 3.76
C VAL A 371 30.44 3.50 2.88
N PHE A 372 29.94 2.38 2.35
CA PHE A 372 30.73 1.51 1.45
C PHE A 372 31.06 2.19 0.12
N GLY A 373 30.13 2.98 -0.44
CA GLY A 373 30.38 3.76 -1.66
C GLY A 373 31.53 4.76 -1.47
N ARG A 374 31.57 5.45 -0.31
CA ARG A 374 32.66 6.32 0.06
C ARG A 374 34.00 5.55 0.24
N LEU A 375 33.98 4.42 0.93
CA LEU A 375 35.18 3.56 1.08
C LEU A 375 35.69 3.11 -0.28
N ASP A 376 34.80 2.70 -1.17
CA ASP A 376 35.16 2.35 -2.55
C ASP A 376 35.75 3.54 -3.30
N ALA A 377 35.16 4.72 -3.23
CA ALA A 377 35.67 5.89 -3.91
C ALA A 377 37.10 6.23 -3.53
N TYR A 378 37.42 6.19 -2.23
CA TYR A 378 38.75 6.54 -1.72
C TYR A 378 39.77 5.39 -1.71
N ARG A 379 39.44 4.16 -2.08
CA ARG A 379 40.27 2.98 -1.98
C ARG A 379 41.59 3.11 -2.73
N THR A 380 41.62 3.71 -3.90
CA THR A 380 42.84 3.91 -4.70
C THR A 380 43.88 4.76 -3.93
N PHE A 381 43.44 5.73 -3.13
CA PHE A 381 44.32 6.60 -2.38
C PHE A 381 44.84 5.98 -1.08
N GLN A 382 44.34 4.81 -0.70
CA GLN A 382 44.79 4.10 0.52
C GLN A 382 46.07 3.33 0.30
N ASN A 383 46.26 2.74 -0.89
CA ASN A 383 47.43 1.87 -1.20
C ASN A 383 48.64 2.60 -1.69
N TYR A 384 48.44 3.77 -2.25
CA TYR A 384 49.52 4.54 -2.80
C TYR A 384 49.80 5.72 -1.88
N GLY A 385 50.92 5.66 -1.18
CA GLY A 385 51.58 6.90 -0.81
C GLY A 385 51.72 7.65 -2.14
N VAL A 386 50.89 8.66 -2.37
CA VAL A 386 50.55 9.30 -3.65
C VAL A 386 51.77 9.66 -4.55
N GLY A 387 53.01 9.48 -4.09
CA GLY A 387 54.20 9.85 -4.84
C GLY A 387 54.90 8.70 -5.58
N SER A 388 54.88 7.45 -5.10
CA SER A 388 55.74 6.41 -5.67
C SER A 388 55.06 5.62 -6.80
N ALA A 389 53.82 5.27 -6.70
CA ALA A 389 53.17 4.38 -7.66
C ALA A 389 52.76 5.07 -8.97
N ILE A 390 52.46 6.35 -8.92
CA ILE A 390 52.17 7.15 -10.14
C ILE A 390 53.44 7.30 -10.97
N ALA A 391 54.61 7.50 -10.35
CA ALA A 391 55.87 7.59 -11.03
C ALA A 391 56.27 6.25 -11.73
N GLU A 392 55.99 5.10 -11.12
CA GLU A 392 56.27 3.79 -11.70
C GLU A 392 55.29 3.39 -12.79
N THR A 393 54.00 3.74 -12.70
CA THR A 393 53.00 3.42 -13.74
C THR A 393 53.27 4.22 -15.04
N PHE A 394 53.73 5.45 -14.94
CA PHE A 394 54.03 6.32 -16.08
C PHE A 394 55.49 6.22 -16.56
N ALA A 395 56.43 5.68 -15.79
CA ALA A 395 57.81 5.46 -16.25
C ALA A 395 57.91 4.38 -17.35
N GLY A 396 56.93 3.52 -17.47
CA GLY A 396 56.81 2.51 -18.53
C GLY A 396 56.33 3.00 -19.88
N THR A 397 55.81 4.23 -19.99
CA THR A 397 55.43 4.87 -21.26
C THR A 397 56.42 6.00 -21.53
N ASN A 398 57.16 5.94 -22.64
CA ASN A 398 58.14 6.91 -23.08
C ASN A 398 57.59 8.33 -23.34
N ALA A 399 56.98 8.93 -22.36
CA ALA A 399 56.59 10.34 -22.40
C ALA A 399 57.49 11.12 -21.45
N MET A 400 58.33 11.98 -22.03
CA MET A 400 59.15 12.97 -21.32
C MET A 400 58.26 13.86 -20.48
N ALA A 401 58.03 13.46 -19.23
CA ALA A 401 57.42 14.32 -18.24
C ALA A 401 58.52 14.94 -17.41
N THR A 402 58.81 16.21 -17.64
CA THR A 402 59.45 17.05 -16.63
C THR A 402 58.50 17.24 -15.48
N THR A 403 58.46 16.28 -14.57
CA THR A 403 57.64 16.34 -13.36
C THR A 403 58.51 16.89 -12.24
N THR A 404 58.21 18.07 -11.78
CA THR A 404 58.41 18.41 -10.40
C THR A 404 57.62 17.41 -9.57
N PRO A 405 58.23 16.61 -8.67
CA PRO A 405 57.48 15.69 -7.83
C PRO A 405 56.55 16.56 -6.98
N VAL A 406 55.24 16.31 -7.12
CA VAL A 406 54.25 16.86 -6.19
C VAL A 406 54.65 16.22 -4.84
N ALA A 407 55.22 17.04 -3.96
CA ALA A 407 55.58 16.61 -2.60
C ALA A 407 54.24 16.19 -1.93
N VAL A 408 54.04 14.90 -1.76
CA VAL A 408 52.94 14.37 -0.99
C VAL A 408 53.23 14.64 0.47
N ALA A 409 52.45 15.53 1.04
CA ALA A 409 52.49 15.80 2.48
C ALA A 409 52.27 14.45 3.22
N PRO A 410 52.97 14.22 4.35
CA PRO A 410 52.77 13.01 5.15
C PRO A 410 51.26 12.89 5.42
N GLN A 411 50.68 11.75 5.01
CA GLN A 411 49.24 11.54 5.17
C GLN A 411 48.89 11.65 6.65
N SER A 412 48.06 12.63 6.99
CA SER A 412 47.60 12.86 8.35
C SER A 412 46.94 11.60 8.93
N ARG A 413 47.08 11.43 10.23
CA ARG A 413 46.52 10.24 10.92
C ARG A 413 44.99 10.33 11.04
N TRP A 414 44.47 11.51 11.17
CA TRP A 414 43.06 11.77 11.35
C TRP A 414 42.42 12.43 10.11
N SER A 415 41.17 12.14 9.85
CA SER A 415 40.33 12.87 8.88
C SER A 415 38.92 12.98 9.35
N VAL A 416 38.26 14.05 8.90
CA VAL A 416 36.81 14.27 9.03
C VAL A 416 36.21 14.28 7.65
N PHE A 417 34.99 13.79 7.51
CA PHE A 417 34.26 13.81 6.26
C PHE A 417 32.79 14.18 6.47
N VAL A 418 32.20 14.74 5.43
CA VAL A 418 30.79 14.99 5.29
C VAL A 418 30.35 14.53 3.91
N ASP A 419 29.27 13.79 3.84
CA ASP A 419 28.64 13.37 2.59
C ASP A 419 27.15 13.72 2.62
N ALA A 420 26.60 14.06 1.46
CA ALA A 420 25.16 14.18 1.22
C ALA A 420 24.72 13.10 0.27
N SER A 421 23.46 12.63 0.39
CA SER A 421 22.88 11.58 -0.45
C SER A 421 21.44 11.91 -0.81
N TYR A 422 21.05 11.44 -2.00
CA TYR A 422 19.68 11.51 -2.51
C TYR A 422 19.32 10.16 -3.12
N PRO A 423 18.78 9.23 -2.34
CA PRO A 423 18.18 8.02 -2.85
C PRO A 423 16.73 8.27 -3.28
N SER A 424 16.26 7.56 -4.30
CA SER A 424 14.86 7.51 -4.73
C SER A 424 14.56 6.17 -5.40
N GLY A 425 13.29 5.80 -5.43
CA GLY A 425 12.88 4.55 -6.05
C GLY A 425 11.36 4.41 -6.07
N SER A 426 10.90 3.30 -6.60
CA SER A 426 9.49 2.93 -6.62
C SER A 426 9.33 1.44 -6.36
N THR A 427 8.17 1.07 -5.83
CA THR A 427 7.73 -0.31 -5.73
C THR A 427 6.36 -0.45 -6.36
N ASP A 428 6.17 -1.51 -7.14
CA ASP A 428 4.91 -1.79 -7.81
C ASP A 428 3.84 -2.25 -6.81
N ARG A 429 2.57 -2.00 -7.15
CA ARG A 429 1.44 -2.50 -6.36
C ARG A 429 1.32 -4.01 -6.49
N GLU A 430 1.11 -4.67 -5.36
CA GLU A 430 0.76 -6.08 -5.28
C GLU A 430 -0.61 -6.30 -4.63
N PHE A 431 -1.11 -7.54 -4.62
CA PHE A 431 -2.44 -7.83 -4.09
C PHE A 431 -2.60 -7.42 -2.61
N TYR A 432 -1.56 -7.59 -1.82
CA TYR A 432 -1.56 -7.29 -0.39
C TYR A 432 -0.79 -6.02 -0.01
N ALA A 433 -0.10 -5.38 -0.95
CA ALA A 433 0.73 -4.21 -0.69
C ALA A 433 0.43 -3.07 -1.67
N ALA A 434 0.32 -1.86 -1.15
CA ALA A 434 0.26 -0.66 -1.96
C ALA A 434 1.58 -0.45 -2.71
N GLY A 435 1.50 0.04 -3.94
CA GLY A 435 2.64 0.57 -4.65
C GLY A 435 3.15 1.85 -3.98
N ALA A 436 4.44 2.12 -4.04
CA ALA A 436 5.06 3.26 -3.41
C ALA A 436 6.07 3.95 -4.32
N ASP A 437 6.03 5.28 -4.33
CA ASP A 437 7.10 6.12 -4.82
C ASP A 437 7.79 6.76 -3.61
N TRP A 438 9.12 6.71 -3.57
CA TRP A 438 9.85 7.24 -2.44
C TRP A 438 11.11 7.99 -2.83
N GLN A 439 11.47 8.95 -2.00
CA GLN A 439 12.69 9.74 -2.11
C GLN A 439 13.17 10.15 -0.73
N ALA A 440 14.46 10.42 -0.61
CA ALA A 440 15.00 10.95 0.64
C ALA A 440 16.14 11.95 0.39
N VAL A 441 16.27 12.91 1.29
CA VAL A 441 17.47 13.70 1.43
C VAL A 441 18.20 13.23 2.68
N GLY A 442 19.49 12.93 2.55
CA GLY A 442 20.28 12.44 3.66
C GLY A 442 21.67 13.05 3.70
N GLY A 443 22.29 12.96 4.87
CA GLY A 443 23.66 13.38 5.08
C GLY A 443 24.36 12.56 6.15
N THR A 444 25.68 12.42 6.00
CA THR A 444 26.53 11.76 6.99
C THR A 444 27.69 12.67 7.39
N LEU A 445 28.06 12.58 8.65
CA LEU A 445 29.25 13.21 9.23
C LEU A 445 30.06 12.17 9.94
N GLY A 446 31.36 12.08 9.65
CA GLY A 446 32.19 11.06 10.29
C GLY A 446 33.63 11.46 10.51
N VAL A 447 34.28 10.67 11.35
CA VAL A 447 35.70 10.77 11.68
C VAL A 447 36.37 9.43 11.38
N GLU A 448 37.56 9.48 10.83
CA GLU A 448 38.35 8.32 10.46
C GLU A 448 39.79 8.47 11.01
N VAL A 449 40.33 7.40 11.59
CA VAL A 449 41.70 7.31 12.01
C VAL A 449 42.42 6.23 11.20
N ARG A 450 43.59 6.58 10.68
CA ARG A 450 44.52 5.64 10.05
C ARG A 450 45.46 5.07 11.12
N LEU A 451 45.31 3.78 11.41
CA LEU A 451 46.17 3.07 12.37
C LEU A 451 47.53 2.76 11.77
N ASP A 452 47.53 2.28 10.53
CA ASP A 452 48.68 2.07 9.68
C ASP A 452 48.31 2.30 8.19
N PRO A 453 49.25 2.18 7.24
CA PRO A 453 48.95 2.38 5.82
C PRO A 453 47.77 1.53 5.27
N ARG A 454 47.51 0.36 5.88
CA ARG A 454 46.51 -0.63 5.41
C ARG A 454 45.23 -0.58 6.20
N VAL A 455 45.23 -0.09 7.45
CA VAL A 455 44.09 -0.19 8.37
C VAL A 455 43.56 1.19 8.73
N ARG A 456 42.23 1.34 8.53
CA ARG A 456 41.49 2.51 8.97
C ARG A 456 40.27 2.10 9.81
N LEU A 457 39.99 2.88 10.82
CA LEU A 457 38.78 2.77 11.61
C LEU A 457 38.04 4.09 11.52
N GLY A 458 36.72 4.02 11.50
CA GLY A 458 35.90 5.24 11.48
C GLY A 458 34.60 5.08 12.24
N ALA A 459 34.06 6.23 12.61
CA ALA A 459 32.71 6.36 13.15
C ALA A 459 31.94 7.40 12.33
N VAL A 460 30.65 7.16 12.14
CA VAL A 460 29.81 8.02 11.30
C VAL A 460 28.42 8.16 11.90
N LEU A 461 27.89 9.38 11.84
CA LEU A 461 26.51 9.73 12.15
C LEU A 461 25.78 10.00 10.85
N GLY A 462 24.57 9.53 10.73
CA GLY A 462 23.70 9.76 9.59
C GLY A 462 22.35 10.35 10.00
N TYR A 463 21.82 11.19 9.15
CA TYR A 463 20.44 11.69 9.21
C TYR A 463 19.83 11.66 7.82
N SER A 464 18.58 11.24 7.71
CA SER A 464 17.83 11.31 6.47
C SER A 464 16.34 11.53 6.72
N GLU A 465 15.67 12.11 5.74
CA GLU A 465 14.23 12.37 5.71
C GLU A 465 13.60 11.69 4.48
N PRO A 466 13.25 10.40 4.58
CA PRO A 466 12.47 9.72 3.55
C PRO A 466 11.03 10.22 3.52
N GLU A 467 10.55 10.50 2.31
CA GLU A 467 9.15 10.73 1.98
C GLU A 467 8.67 9.60 1.07
N VAL A 468 7.52 9.02 1.40
CA VAL A 468 6.95 7.89 0.67
C VAL A 468 5.49 8.18 0.38
N ASP A 469 5.14 8.23 -0.89
CA ASP A 469 3.78 8.35 -1.38
C ASP A 469 3.28 6.98 -1.84
N LEU A 470 2.14 6.52 -1.27
CA LEU A 470 1.51 5.26 -1.64
C LEU A 470 0.36 5.52 -2.62
N ASP A 471 0.18 4.62 -3.58
CA ASP A 471 -0.86 4.71 -4.61
C ASP A 471 -2.28 4.36 -4.11
N VAL A 472 -2.44 4.15 -2.80
CA VAL A 472 -3.70 3.85 -2.10
C VAL A 472 -4.04 4.98 -1.14
N GLN A 473 -5.28 5.47 -1.21
CA GLN A 473 -5.84 6.45 -0.26
C GLN A 473 -5.00 7.74 -0.11
N ASN A 474 -4.25 8.14 -1.15
CA ASN A 474 -3.30 9.25 -1.08
C ASN A 474 -2.44 9.21 0.18
N THR A 475 -1.99 8.02 0.53
CA THR A 475 -1.23 7.80 1.77
C THR A 475 0.18 8.36 1.63
N ARG A 476 0.61 9.11 2.64
CA ARG A 476 1.96 9.66 2.76
C ARG A 476 2.61 9.19 4.04
N ASN A 477 3.87 8.78 3.93
CA ASN A 477 4.73 8.50 5.06
C ASN A 477 5.88 9.50 5.06
N HIS A 478 6.01 10.27 6.13
CA HIS A 478 7.18 11.10 6.41
C HIS A 478 7.99 10.42 7.51
N ILE A 479 9.29 10.24 7.27
CA ILE A 479 10.15 9.48 8.16
C ILE A 479 11.36 10.34 8.54
N GLN A 480 11.72 10.34 9.82
CA GLN A 480 12.96 10.92 10.31
C GLN A 480 13.88 9.80 10.78
N ALA A 481 15.02 9.65 10.14
CA ALA A 481 15.94 8.56 10.42
C ALA A 481 17.27 9.07 10.97
N TYR A 482 17.65 8.57 12.14
CA TYR A 482 18.90 8.84 12.84
C TYR A 482 19.73 7.56 12.90
N GLN A 483 20.98 7.62 12.49
CA GLN A 483 21.84 6.43 12.39
C GLN A 483 23.23 6.72 12.93
N ILE A 484 23.84 5.70 13.53
CA ILE A 484 25.24 5.70 13.95
C ILE A 484 25.91 4.42 13.49
N ALA A 485 27.14 4.53 13.00
CA ALA A 485 27.91 3.35 12.64
C ALA A 485 29.37 3.46 13.04
N GLY A 486 29.97 2.30 13.30
CA GLY A 486 31.40 2.09 13.33
C GLY A 486 31.83 1.20 12.18
N TYR A 487 32.98 1.50 11.57
CA TYR A 487 33.51 0.67 10.48
C TYR A 487 35.00 0.49 10.56
N GLY A 488 35.48 -0.63 10.00
CA GLY A 488 36.89 -0.91 9.77
C GLY A 488 37.13 -1.17 8.28
N SER A 489 38.26 -0.68 7.77
CA SER A 489 38.66 -0.90 6.38
C SER A 489 40.12 -1.36 6.36
N PHE A 490 40.38 -2.52 5.77
CA PHE A 490 41.70 -3.06 5.47
C PHE A 490 41.91 -3.02 3.96
N THR A 491 43.08 -2.50 3.53
CA THR A 491 43.43 -2.49 2.11
C THR A 491 44.92 -2.76 1.96
N ASP A 492 45.27 -3.86 1.29
CA ASP A 492 46.64 -4.21 0.90
C ASP A 492 46.79 -4.09 -0.62
N VAL A 493 47.91 -4.48 -1.18
CA VAL A 493 48.22 -4.34 -2.63
C VAL A 493 47.09 -4.86 -3.49
N ASN A 494 46.64 -6.08 -3.27
CA ASN A 494 45.57 -6.71 -4.08
C ASN A 494 44.28 -6.98 -3.27
N TRP A 495 44.33 -6.94 -1.96
CA TRP A 495 43.21 -7.29 -1.09
C TRP A 495 42.58 -6.09 -0.46
N PHE A 496 41.26 -6.15 -0.29
CA PHE A 496 40.57 -5.28 0.64
C PHE A 496 39.49 -6.03 1.40
N ALA A 497 39.20 -5.56 2.60
CA ALA A 497 38.08 -6.01 3.42
C ALA A 497 37.56 -4.82 4.24
N ASP A 498 36.28 -4.60 4.19
CA ASP A 498 35.55 -3.60 4.95
C ASP A 498 34.51 -4.29 5.82
N ALA A 499 34.31 -3.81 7.01
CA ALA A 499 33.26 -4.28 7.91
C ALA A 499 32.59 -3.07 8.57
N LEU A 500 31.27 -3.15 8.78
CA LEU A 500 30.47 -2.08 9.35
C LEU A 500 29.43 -2.67 10.31
N PHE A 501 29.22 -1.95 11.40
CA PHE A 501 28.11 -2.16 12.34
C PHE A 501 27.36 -0.84 12.48
N ALA A 502 26.04 -0.86 12.29
CA ALA A 502 25.19 0.31 12.41
C ALA A 502 23.97 0.04 13.30
N TYR A 503 23.55 1.07 14.00
CA TYR A 503 22.28 1.13 14.71
C TYR A 503 21.54 2.40 14.29
N GLY A 504 20.22 2.29 14.12
CA GLY A 504 19.37 3.41 13.73
C GLY A 504 18.03 3.43 14.45
N ARG A 505 17.47 4.63 14.54
CA ARG A 505 16.09 4.87 14.95
C ARG A 505 15.40 5.68 13.86
N GLN A 506 14.16 5.30 13.56
CA GLN A 506 13.32 5.93 12.56
C GLN A 506 11.97 6.26 13.20
N ASP A 507 11.51 7.49 13.06
CA ASP A 507 10.20 7.94 13.51
C ASP A 507 9.31 8.14 12.28
N PHE A 508 8.18 7.42 12.24
CA PHE A 508 7.22 7.39 11.13
C PHE A 508 6.00 8.26 11.45
N SER A 509 5.59 9.07 10.51
CA SER A 509 4.33 9.81 10.51
C SER A 509 3.57 9.47 9.24
N LEU A 510 2.42 8.84 9.39
CA LEU A 510 1.58 8.34 8.30
C LEU A 510 0.28 9.14 8.26
N ASP A 511 -0.08 9.62 7.08
CA ASP A 511 -1.36 10.24 6.78
C ASP A 511 -2.02 9.52 5.61
N ARG A 512 -3.27 9.09 5.74
CA ARG A 512 -4.06 8.51 4.66
C ARG A 512 -5.43 9.13 4.57
N SER A 513 -5.96 9.28 3.37
CA SER A 513 -7.31 9.81 3.15
C SER A 513 -8.34 8.79 3.62
N GLY A 514 -9.18 9.20 4.57
CA GLY A 514 -10.43 8.51 4.87
C GLY A 514 -11.53 8.91 3.90
N VAL A 515 -12.79 8.63 4.27
CA VAL A 515 -13.96 9.03 3.47
C VAL A 515 -14.30 10.50 3.71
N ILE A 516 -14.27 10.93 4.96
CA ILE A 516 -14.55 12.31 5.39
C ILE A 516 -13.31 12.94 6.00
N ASP A 517 -12.65 12.25 6.90
CA ASP A 517 -11.50 12.74 7.66
C ASP A 517 -10.23 12.00 7.29
N VAL A 518 -9.10 12.66 7.49
CA VAL A 518 -7.78 12.04 7.39
C VAL A 518 -7.58 11.08 8.57
N VAL A 519 -6.92 9.97 8.31
CA VAL A 519 -6.47 9.02 9.32
C VAL A 519 -4.97 9.18 9.50
N HIS A 520 -4.54 9.34 10.76
CA HIS A 520 -3.16 9.57 11.15
C HIS A 520 -2.58 8.37 11.89
N GLY A 521 -1.37 7.98 11.55
CA GLY A 521 -0.59 6.98 12.27
C GLY A 521 0.77 7.55 12.68
N SER A 522 1.30 7.10 13.82
CA SER A 522 2.64 7.45 14.27
C SER A 522 3.26 6.25 14.98
N THR A 523 4.49 5.92 14.60
CA THR A 523 5.24 4.82 15.21
C THR A 523 6.74 5.06 15.09
N SER A 524 7.54 4.26 15.79
CA SER A 524 8.99 4.25 15.65
C SER A 524 9.52 2.89 15.26
N ALA A 525 10.68 2.87 14.60
CA ALA A 525 11.41 1.66 14.30
C ALA A 525 12.84 1.73 14.80
N GLU A 526 13.34 0.61 15.32
CA GLU A 526 14.75 0.41 15.60
C GLU A 526 15.36 -0.49 14.52
N THR A 527 16.55 -0.11 14.04
CA THR A 527 17.29 -0.88 13.03
C THR A 527 18.67 -1.24 13.48
N LEU A 528 19.10 -2.43 13.13
CA LEU A 528 20.46 -2.95 13.34
C LEU A 528 20.99 -3.45 12.01
N ALA A 529 22.17 -3.02 11.60
CA ALA A 529 22.82 -3.52 10.40
C ALA A 529 24.25 -3.97 10.67
N VAL A 530 24.62 -5.13 10.11
CA VAL A 530 26.00 -5.66 10.12
C VAL A 530 26.34 -6.01 8.69
N ALA A 531 27.42 -5.43 8.17
CA ALA A 531 27.79 -5.66 6.79
C ALA A 531 29.30 -5.86 6.64
N ALA A 532 29.69 -6.68 5.68
CA ALA A 532 31.08 -6.88 5.29
C ALA A 532 31.20 -6.95 3.76
N LYS A 533 32.30 -6.40 3.22
CA LYS A 533 32.61 -6.41 1.79
C LYS A 533 34.10 -6.65 1.61
N GLY A 534 34.47 -7.44 0.63
CA GLY A 534 35.86 -7.70 0.30
C GLY A 534 36.08 -7.87 -1.19
N GLY A 535 37.34 -7.84 -1.61
CA GLY A 535 37.71 -8.07 -2.99
C GLY A 535 39.17 -8.33 -3.22
N TYR A 536 39.48 -8.87 -4.39
CA TYR A 536 40.83 -9.11 -4.86
C TYR A 536 40.99 -8.43 -6.24
N LEU A 537 41.81 -7.37 -6.27
CA LEU A 537 41.98 -6.54 -7.48
C LEU A 537 43.42 -6.68 -7.99
N VAL A 538 43.57 -6.90 -9.27
CA VAL A 538 44.85 -7.00 -9.98
C VAL A 538 45.03 -5.90 -10.99
N ASP A 539 46.26 -5.52 -11.27
CA ASP A 539 46.57 -4.52 -12.27
C ASP A 539 46.59 -5.16 -13.67
N VAL A 540 45.81 -4.65 -14.58
CA VAL A 540 45.73 -5.02 -16.00
C VAL A 540 46.03 -3.77 -16.80
N GLY A 541 47.33 -3.49 -17.04
CA GLY A 541 47.75 -2.20 -17.62
C GLY A 541 47.41 -1.03 -16.66
N PRO A 542 46.76 0.02 -17.18
CA PRO A 542 46.36 1.17 -16.35
C PRO A 542 45.09 0.92 -15.53
N VAL A 543 44.44 -0.22 -15.72
CA VAL A 543 43.17 -0.57 -15.08
C VAL A 543 43.43 -1.54 -13.95
N ARG A 544 42.73 -1.31 -12.84
CA ARG A 544 42.71 -2.22 -11.71
C ARG A 544 41.34 -2.90 -11.64
N ALA A 545 41.30 -4.24 -11.76
CA ALA A 545 40.02 -4.95 -11.83
C ALA A 545 40.07 -6.28 -11.07
N GLY A 546 38.91 -6.76 -10.63
CA GLY A 546 38.80 -8.07 -10.01
C GLY A 546 37.50 -8.33 -9.31
N PRO A 547 37.34 -9.54 -8.74
CA PRO A 547 36.11 -9.95 -8.06
C PRO A 547 35.94 -9.22 -6.71
N ILE A 548 34.67 -8.93 -6.43
CA ILE A 548 34.20 -8.41 -5.14
C ILE A 548 33.04 -9.26 -4.64
N ALA A 549 32.92 -9.37 -3.33
CA ALA A 549 31.80 -10.02 -2.67
C ALA A 549 31.44 -9.29 -1.38
N GLY A 550 30.20 -9.39 -0.97
CA GLY A 550 29.71 -8.78 0.26
C GLY A 550 28.58 -9.56 0.88
N ILE A 551 28.31 -9.26 2.14
CA ILE A 551 27.17 -9.73 2.89
C ILE A 551 26.68 -8.62 3.81
N ALA A 552 25.37 -8.44 3.89
CA ALA A 552 24.73 -7.46 4.75
C ALA A 552 23.52 -8.09 5.43
N TYR A 553 23.50 -8.07 6.75
CA TYR A 553 22.34 -8.39 7.57
C TYR A 553 21.74 -7.11 8.10
N THR A 554 20.42 -6.97 7.94
CA THR A 554 19.66 -5.85 8.51
C THR A 554 18.42 -6.38 9.21
N ARG A 555 18.17 -5.90 10.42
CA ARG A 555 16.96 -6.13 11.19
C ARG A 555 16.26 -4.81 11.47
N ALA A 556 14.95 -4.75 11.23
CA ALA A 556 14.08 -3.64 11.63
C ALA A 556 12.98 -4.18 12.54
N VAL A 557 12.70 -3.45 13.62
CA VAL A 557 11.57 -3.70 14.53
C VAL A 557 10.76 -2.42 14.59
N ILE A 558 9.49 -2.47 14.15
CA ILE A 558 8.56 -1.34 14.14
C ILE A 558 7.58 -1.56 15.29
N ASP A 559 7.43 -0.58 16.16
CA ASP A 559 6.54 -0.65 17.30
C ASP A 559 5.07 -0.73 16.90
N ALA A 560 4.26 -1.40 17.73
CA ALA A 560 2.82 -1.43 17.57
C ALA A 560 2.24 -0.03 17.78
N TYR A 561 1.21 0.33 17.00
CA TYR A 561 0.53 1.61 17.14
C TYR A 561 -0.96 1.51 16.84
N THR A 562 -1.70 2.53 17.19
CA THR A 562 -3.12 2.69 16.84
C THR A 562 -3.28 4.03 16.12
N GLU A 563 -3.91 3.98 14.97
CA GLU A 563 -4.25 5.16 14.19
C GLU A 563 -5.28 6.04 14.92
N THR A 564 -5.35 7.30 14.56
CA THR A 564 -6.30 8.31 15.05
C THR A 564 -7.00 8.99 13.88
N GLY A 565 -8.09 9.71 14.14
CA GLY A 565 -8.89 10.39 13.11
C GLY A 565 -10.27 9.75 12.97
N ASP A 566 -10.64 9.28 11.78
CA ASP A 566 -11.94 8.64 11.54
C ASP A 566 -12.00 7.26 12.22
N SER A 567 -12.73 7.16 13.34
CA SER A 567 -12.79 5.93 14.16
C SER A 567 -13.41 4.73 13.44
N LEU A 568 -14.16 4.92 12.33
CA LEU A 568 -14.63 3.82 11.49
C LEU A 568 -13.52 3.23 10.60
N LEU A 569 -12.43 3.97 10.41
CA LEU A 569 -11.34 3.61 9.51
C LEU A 569 -10.03 3.36 10.23
N THR A 570 -9.91 3.79 11.50
CA THR A 570 -8.69 3.62 12.28
C THR A 570 -8.42 2.15 12.58
N MET A 571 -7.14 1.77 12.45
CA MET A 571 -6.65 0.44 12.75
C MET A 571 -5.67 0.48 13.92
N ARG A 572 -5.62 -0.59 14.65
CA ARG A 572 -4.47 -1.00 15.44
C ARG A 572 -3.57 -1.85 14.55
N VAL A 573 -2.29 -1.55 14.54
CA VAL A 573 -1.23 -2.28 13.85
C VAL A 573 -0.35 -2.93 14.90
N ASP A 574 -0.16 -4.24 14.83
CA ASP A 574 0.70 -4.96 15.75
C ASP A 574 2.18 -4.71 15.41
N GLN A 575 3.08 -4.97 16.38
CA GLN A 575 4.51 -4.85 16.18
C GLN A 575 4.97 -5.69 14.98
N GLN A 576 5.87 -5.12 14.17
CA GLN A 576 6.43 -5.79 13.01
C GLN A 576 7.93 -6.00 13.20
N SER A 577 8.46 -7.12 12.69
CA SER A 577 9.90 -7.31 12.56
C SER A 577 10.21 -7.82 11.15
N LEU A 578 11.30 -7.31 10.58
CA LEU A 578 11.83 -7.74 9.30
C LEU A 578 13.32 -7.93 9.41
N ASP A 579 13.78 -9.11 8.99
CA ASP A 579 15.18 -9.47 8.88
C ASP A 579 15.51 -9.66 7.39
N THR A 580 16.60 -9.06 6.91
CA THR A 580 17.15 -9.27 5.57
C THR A 580 18.59 -9.73 5.67
N LEU A 581 19.01 -10.64 4.80
CA LEU A 581 20.39 -11.09 4.68
C LEU A 581 20.77 -11.10 3.20
N THR A 582 21.36 -10.01 2.73
CA THR A 582 21.72 -9.86 1.32
C THR A 582 23.15 -10.25 1.10
N GLY A 583 23.38 -11.23 0.23
CA GLY A 583 24.70 -11.57 -0.31
C GLY A 583 24.92 -10.91 -1.66
N SER A 584 26.11 -10.42 -1.91
CA SER A 584 26.50 -9.82 -3.19
C SER A 584 27.77 -10.46 -3.75
N ALA A 585 27.83 -10.62 -5.08
CA ALA A 585 29.03 -11.07 -5.78
C ALA A 585 29.13 -10.39 -7.16
N GLY A 586 30.33 -9.98 -7.55
CA GLY A 586 30.49 -9.26 -8.80
C GLY A 586 31.93 -8.83 -9.10
N LEU A 587 32.04 -7.77 -9.87
CA LEU A 587 33.30 -7.24 -10.36
C LEU A 587 33.44 -5.75 -10.03
N GLN A 588 34.64 -5.35 -9.70
CA GLN A 588 35.03 -3.95 -9.57
C GLN A 588 36.11 -3.61 -10.60
N VAL A 589 35.99 -2.44 -11.20
CA VAL A 589 36.99 -1.86 -12.12
C VAL A 589 37.32 -0.45 -11.62
N ARG A 590 38.63 -0.09 -11.63
CA ARG A 590 39.14 1.22 -11.23
C ARG A 590 40.19 1.69 -12.20
N VAL A 591 40.23 2.98 -12.44
CA VAL A 591 41.22 3.60 -13.33
C VAL A 591 41.79 4.85 -12.66
N PRO A 592 42.98 4.80 -12.03
CA PRO A 592 43.61 6.01 -11.54
C PRO A 592 44.05 6.90 -12.71
N VAL A 593 43.65 8.16 -12.72
CA VAL A 593 43.95 9.14 -13.78
C VAL A 593 44.59 10.37 -13.16
N LEU A 594 45.80 10.70 -13.59
CA LEU A 594 46.48 11.93 -13.21
C LEU A 594 46.22 13.00 -14.27
N LEU A 595 45.53 14.05 -13.87
CA LEU A 595 45.31 15.27 -14.65
C LEU A 595 46.11 16.42 -14.07
N SER A 596 46.24 17.52 -14.82
CA SER A 596 46.91 18.74 -14.33
C SER A 596 46.23 19.34 -13.09
N SER A 597 44.93 19.05 -12.89
CA SER A 597 44.11 19.50 -11.77
C SER A 597 44.13 18.58 -10.54
N GLY A 598 44.78 17.41 -10.62
CA GLY A 598 44.83 16.46 -9.48
C GLY A 598 44.75 14.99 -9.89
N LEU A 599 44.73 14.12 -8.90
CA LEU A 599 44.56 12.69 -9.06
C LEU A 599 43.09 12.30 -8.91
N TYR A 600 42.57 11.61 -9.93
CA TYR A 600 41.19 11.10 -9.97
C TYR A 600 41.18 9.59 -9.97
N SER A 601 40.18 8.99 -9.35
CA SER A 601 39.99 7.53 -9.31
C SER A 601 38.54 7.16 -9.63
N PRO A 602 38.15 7.15 -10.90
CA PRO A 602 36.87 6.58 -11.27
C PRO A 602 36.83 5.06 -10.99
N PHE A 603 35.64 4.58 -10.61
CA PHE A 603 35.36 3.17 -10.40
C PHE A 603 33.97 2.76 -10.91
N LEU A 604 33.84 1.47 -11.20
CA LEU A 604 32.58 0.79 -11.55
C LEU A 604 32.52 -0.52 -10.77
N ASN A 605 31.40 -0.75 -10.09
CA ASN A 605 31.04 -2.04 -9.50
C ASN A 605 29.79 -2.57 -10.23
N VAL A 606 29.80 -3.85 -10.54
CA VAL A 606 28.62 -4.57 -11.03
C VAL A 606 28.48 -5.83 -10.20
N THR A 607 27.36 -5.98 -9.49
CA THR A 607 27.10 -7.12 -8.59
C THR A 607 25.74 -7.74 -8.89
N ALA A 608 25.63 -9.04 -8.66
CA ALA A 608 24.39 -9.74 -8.43
C ALA A 608 24.16 -9.78 -6.92
N GLU A 609 22.95 -9.46 -6.52
CA GLU A 609 22.50 -9.42 -5.13
C GLU A 609 21.48 -10.53 -4.91
N HIS A 610 21.47 -11.16 -3.72
CA HIS A 610 20.45 -12.14 -3.34
C HIS A 610 20.12 -12.02 -1.85
N ASP A 611 18.81 -11.90 -1.54
CA ASP A 611 18.31 -11.93 -0.15
C ASP A 611 17.97 -13.36 0.26
N PHE A 612 18.63 -13.85 1.32
CA PHE A 612 18.47 -15.20 1.85
C PHE A 612 17.36 -15.31 2.90
N LEU A 613 16.87 -14.20 3.48
CA LEU A 613 15.91 -14.20 4.59
C LEU A 613 14.55 -13.61 4.24
N GLY A 614 14.34 -13.06 3.05
CA GLY A 614 13.10 -12.43 2.58
C GLY A 614 11.89 -13.36 2.49
N SER A 615 11.73 -14.33 3.41
CA SER A 615 10.59 -15.25 3.43
C SER A 615 9.36 -14.61 4.05
N GLY A 616 8.18 -15.01 3.52
CA GLY A 616 6.87 -14.49 3.84
C GLY A 616 6.62 -14.31 5.34
N ARG A 617 6.29 -13.09 5.72
CA ARG A 617 5.82 -12.71 7.06
C ARG A 617 4.34 -12.37 6.98
N THR A 618 3.69 -12.30 8.13
CA THR A 618 2.29 -11.88 8.24
C THR A 618 2.20 -10.61 9.05
N LEU A 619 1.51 -9.61 8.51
CA LEU A 619 1.16 -8.40 9.23
C LEU A 619 -0.24 -8.57 9.85
N THR A 620 -0.39 -8.20 11.11
CA THR A 620 -1.68 -8.19 11.81
C THR A 620 -2.16 -6.76 11.97
N THR A 621 -3.34 -6.49 11.44
CA THR A 621 -4.08 -5.24 11.69
C THR A 621 -5.45 -5.57 12.25
N THR A 622 -6.05 -4.64 13.00
CA THR A 622 -7.38 -4.83 13.57
C THR A 622 -8.12 -3.50 13.56
N GLN A 623 -9.31 -3.46 12.98
CA GLN A 623 -10.15 -2.26 13.03
C GLN A 623 -10.56 -1.96 14.47
N VAL A 624 -10.47 -0.70 14.89
CA VAL A 624 -10.77 -0.28 16.26
C VAL A 624 -12.24 -0.57 16.63
N THR A 625 -13.16 -0.44 15.68
CA THR A 625 -14.60 -0.70 15.88
C THR A 625 -14.95 -2.18 15.91
N THR A 626 -14.09 -3.05 15.39
CA THR A 626 -14.33 -4.51 15.38
C THR A 626 -13.11 -5.27 15.93
N PRO A 627 -12.78 -5.09 17.21
CA PRO A 627 -11.51 -5.50 17.81
C PRO A 627 -11.33 -7.02 17.94
N LEU A 628 -12.34 -7.81 17.69
CA LEU A 628 -12.24 -9.28 17.73
C LEU A 628 -11.86 -9.89 16.38
N LEU A 629 -11.78 -9.10 15.32
CA LEU A 629 -11.50 -9.55 13.96
C LEU A 629 -10.10 -9.09 13.48
N PRO A 630 -9.01 -9.79 13.85
CA PRO A 630 -7.70 -9.50 13.29
C PRO A 630 -7.68 -9.80 11.79
N VAL A 631 -7.11 -8.90 11.01
CA VAL A 631 -6.83 -9.10 9.59
C VAL A 631 -5.38 -9.51 9.45
N LEU A 632 -5.17 -10.78 9.13
CA LEU A 632 -3.85 -11.36 8.88
C LEU A 632 -3.52 -11.20 7.39
N THR A 633 -2.57 -10.34 7.08
CA THR A 633 -2.19 -10.04 5.70
C THR A 633 -0.80 -10.62 5.43
N PRO A 634 -0.65 -11.59 4.50
CA PRO A 634 0.68 -12.05 4.10
C PRO A 634 1.44 -10.91 3.42
N VAL A 635 2.68 -10.72 3.82
CA VAL A 635 3.58 -9.78 3.13
C VAL A 635 4.14 -10.51 1.91
N PRO A 636 4.01 -9.95 0.71
CA PRO A 636 4.61 -10.50 -0.48
C PRO A 636 6.12 -10.73 -0.29
N GLU A 637 6.64 -11.74 -0.95
CA GLU A 637 8.08 -11.93 -1.01
C GLU A 637 8.65 -10.98 -2.06
N ASP A 638 9.53 -10.08 -1.64
CA ASP A 638 10.29 -9.24 -2.57
C ASP A 638 11.17 -10.12 -3.49
N ASP A 639 11.48 -9.61 -4.68
CA ASP A 639 12.46 -10.25 -5.55
C ASP A 639 13.78 -10.45 -4.83
N ARG A 640 14.16 -11.71 -4.69
CA ARG A 640 15.35 -12.11 -3.95
C ARG A 640 16.64 -11.94 -4.73
N THR A 641 16.57 -11.85 -6.06
CA THR A 641 17.76 -11.80 -6.92
C THR A 641 17.67 -10.69 -7.92
N TYR A 642 18.56 -9.74 -7.85
CA TYR A 642 18.60 -8.59 -8.74
C TYR A 642 20.06 -8.18 -9.04
N GLY A 643 20.24 -7.26 -9.97
CA GLY A 643 21.52 -6.65 -10.27
C GLY A 643 21.69 -5.29 -9.62
N LYS A 644 22.92 -4.91 -9.30
CA LYS A 644 23.29 -3.57 -8.83
C LYS A 644 24.50 -3.05 -9.59
N VAL A 645 24.42 -1.81 -10.05
CA VAL A 645 25.55 -1.08 -10.64
C VAL A 645 25.86 0.12 -9.75
N ALA A 646 27.12 0.31 -9.41
CA ALA A 646 27.58 1.52 -8.75
C ALA A 646 28.78 2.12 -9.49
N VAL A 647 28.72 3.40 -9.77
CA VAL A 647 29.78 4.19 -10.39
C VAL A 647 30.18 5.33 -9.48
N GLY A 648 31.44 5.71 -9.51
CA GLY A 648 31.84 6.88 -8.76
C GLY A 648 33.22 7.36 -9.14
N VAL A 649 33.59 8.51 -8.64
CA VAL A 649 34.92 9.09 -8.76
C VAL A 649 35.28 9.77 -7.46
N ALA A 650 36.52 9.56 -7.00
CA ALA A 650 37.13 10.41 -6.01
C ALA A 650 38.26 11.23 -6.63
N ALA A 651 38.48 12.41 -6.09
CA ALA A 651 39.52 13.33 -6.48
C ALA A 651 40.30 13.83 -5.26
N VAL A 652 41.62 13.89 -5.36
CA VAL A 652 42.47 14.64 -4.44
C VAL A 652 42.61 16.05 -4.98
N LEU A 653 41.98 17.00 -4.31
CA LEU A 653 41.94 18.42 -4.72
C LEU A 653 43.18 19.17 -4.24
N THR A 654 43.61 18.91 -2.99
CA THR A 654 44.82 19.43 -2.37
C THR A 654 45.49 18.35 -1.53
N GLY A 655 46.63 18.61 -0.93
CA GLY A 655 47.33 17.64 -0.06
C GLY A 655 46.48 17.04 1.07
N ASN A 656 45.46 17.81 1.55
CA ASN A 656 44.63 17.44 2.70
C ASN A 656 43.13 17.30 2.37
N VAL A 657 42.69 17.78 1.20
CA VAL A 657 41.27 17.80 0.83
C VAL A 657 41.03 16.88 -0.34
N SER A 658 40.06 16.00 -0.19
CA SER A 658 39.57 15.14 -1.27
C SER A 658 38.04 15.19 -1.31
N ALA A 659 37.50 14.93 -2.50
CA ALA A 659 36.07 14.88 -2.74
C ALA A 659 35.69 13.58 -3.47
N ASN A 660 34.43 13.16 -3.35
CA ASN A 660 33.87 12.04 -4.08
C ASN A 660 32.45 12.34 -4.58
N VAL A 661 32.09 11.69 -5.68
CA VAL A 661 30.70 11.56 -6.14
C VAL A 661 30.48 10.10 -6.50
N THR A 662 29.35 9.55 -6.10
CA THR A 662 28.94 8.17 -6.43
C THR A 662 27.49 8.14 -6.85
N ALA A 663 27.14 7.22 -7.76
CA ALA A 663 25.76 6.89 -8.11
C ALA A 663 25.64 5.37 -8.17
N ALA A 664 24.50 4.85 -7.69
CA ALA A 664 24.20 3.44 -7.71
C ALA A 664 22.74 3.25 -8.14
N THR A 665 22.45 2.15 -8.82
CA THR A 665 21.10 1.74 -9.18
C THR A 665 20.96 0.24 -9.16
N THR A 666 19.78 -0.24 -8.81
CA THR A 666 19.38 -1.63 -9.00
C THR A 666 18.78 -1.82 -10.39
N PHE A 667 18.80 -3.04 -10.90
CA PHE A 667 18.19 -3.42 -12.19
C PHE A 667 17.77 -4.89 -12.14
N ALA A 668 16.83 -5.26 -13.02
CA ALA A 668 16.24 -6.60 -13.07
C ALA A 668 15.68 -7.04 -11.71
N ARG A 669 15.07 -6.11 -10.98
CA ARG A 669 14.33 -6.35 -9.76
C ARG A 669 12.85 -6.20 -10.09
N ASP A 670 12.08 -7.30 -10.03
CA ASP A 670 10.63 -7.24 -10.15
C ASP A 670 10.08 -6.47 -8.94
N GLY A 671 9.08 -5.64 -9.16
CA GLY A 671 8.51 -4.81 -8.10
C GLY A 671 9.21 -3.46 -7.88
N GLY A 672 10.21 -3.07 -8.71
CA GLY A 672 10.76 -1.72 -8.70
C GLY A 672 12.27 -1.63 -8.50
N ASN A 673 12.84 -0.52 -8.94
CA ASN A 673 14.27 -0.25 -8.88
C ASN A 673 14.56 1.04 -8.11
N ASP A 674 15.77 1.10 -7.54
CA ASP A 674 16.24 2.22 -6.76
C ASP A 674 17.41 2.90 -7.46
N ILE A 675 17.55 4.21 -7.25
CA ILE A 675 18.72 4.99 -7.61
C ILE A 675 19.19 5.79 -6.41
N MET A 676 20.50 5.87 -6.21
CA MET A 676 21.10 6.72 -5.18
C MET A 676 22.22 7.55 -5.79
N VAL A 677 22.24 8.82 -5.49
CA VAL A 677 23.39 9.71 -5.79
C VAL A 677 23.91 10.25 -4.47
N SER A 678 25.23 10.21 -4.30
CA SER A 678 25.89 10.79 -3.12
C SER A 678 27.15 11.53 -3.49
N GLY A 679 27.55 12.48 -2.65
CA GLY A 679 28.79 13.21 -2.82
C GLY A 679 29.29 13.78 -1.50
N GLY A 680 30.61 13.85 -1.34
CA GLY A 680 31.19 14.26 -0.10
C GLY A 680 32.58 14.87 -0.20
N ILE A 681 32.99 15.42 0.91
CA ILE A 681 34.31 16.03 1.11
C ILE A 681 34.97 15.38 2.35
N LYS A 682 36.25 15.08 2.23
CA LYS A 682 37.10 14.56 3.30
C LYS A 682 38.30 15.50 3.48
N VAL A 683 38.56 15.88 4.73
CA VAL A 683 39.69 16.71 5.14
C VAL A 683 40.57 15.91 6.10
N ALA A 684 41.84 15.79 5.79
CA ALA A 684 42.84 15.11 6.61
C ALA A 684 43.71 16.13 7.37
N PHE A 685 44.05 15.86 8.64
CA PHE A 685 44.81 16.77 9.51
C PHE A 685 45.69 16.04 10.56
#